data_2fac7e7790282975ea88118256349434
#
_entry.id   2fac7e7790282975ea88118256349434
#
_cell.length_a   1.000
_cell.length_b   1.000
_cell.length_c   1.000
_cell.angle_alpha   90.00
_cell.angle_beta   90.00
_cell.angle_gamma   90.00
#
_symmetry.space_group_name_H-M   'P 1'
#
loop_
_entity.id
_entity.type
_entity.pdbx_description
1 polymer ?
#
loop_
_entity_poly.entity_id
_entity_poly.type
_entity_poly.pdbx_seq_one_letter_code
_entity_poly.pdbx_strand_id
1 'polypeptide(L)'
;MRIYFLSALFLLSFPGMAQVTGRVVNGSNQAVPYATVTVKGTAQGTSTDSTGVFSLNVSRPFPFILLVSSVGYEQQEYVVRENRLDHILIRLQAYYSRDTVVITSRRRKEVLQDVPLPVSVVGGATIDEGGAFNVNRIKELIPSVQMYTSNPRNTGVNIRGTGSPFGLTNDGLDPGVGFYIDGVYFARPAAATLDFIDVERVEVIRGPQGTLFGKNTTSGAFNITTRKPSFKPAATFEVSYGNYGYIQAKSSITGPLSKKLAARFSFSGTQRDGTVYNKRTDHYINDLNNQGFKGQFLYNLTKQVQLTFSGDYSRQRPDGYAQVVAGVVQTKRAAYRQFNAIISDLHYTLPGLNAFDRVVDHDTPWKSGNELGGVSVNLDAKIGPGTFTSTTAWRFWNWDPSNDRDFTGLQALAKSQNPAKHKNWSQEFRYAGTVSEKVSGVVGVFLIGQEVKINGTEESGSAQWRFSQSSTSSLWATPGLFEGYGISTKASIQSLSAAAFANVDIAVTPSLHVLPGLRFNIDTKDVLYNRAVYGGLQTTDPALLALKNAVYTNQQYASSADEDNLTYNLTVAYKPNKRINAYGTYSTAFKPVGVNVAGLPTVNGQPATDLAVIKPEKVKHLEAGLKTTPLDDFILNFTIYKTDIRDYQTNVQSPELGVNRGYIANAEQVRINGAELETSYRAGKRFTFYGSAAFTDAQYIRFANAPLPLEETGNTQYNIQVAFKDISGGRLPGISKWAFSTGGEFTTPAIFLGGAAKFFMATDLFYRSGYSSSPSPSAYLNIEGYALVNGRLGVKDTRGLSAFIWVRNLFNKDYHEQLLPAGGNAGHYASVLGDPRTYGVTLRYALQ
;
A
#
# COMPACT_ATOMS: atom_id res chain seq x y z
N MET A 1 104.79 -11.77 32.59
CA MET A 1 103.58 -12.46 32.99
C MET A 1 102.45 -11.42 32.89
N ARG A 2 101.66 -11.46 31.84
CA ARG A 2 100.66 -10.46 31.59
C ARG A 2 99.30 -11.13 31.74
N ILE A 3 98.42 -10.55 32.63
CA ILE A 3 97.09 -10.99 32.93
C ILE A 3 96.18 -10.16 32.05
N TYR A 4 95.35 -10.82 31.19
CA TYR A 4 94.29 -10.18 30.42
C TYR A 4 92.95 -10.24 31.21
N PHE A 5 92.32 -9.08 31.50
CA PHE A 5 90.95 -8.93 31.95
C PHE A 5 90.02 -8.92 30.80
N LEU A 6 89.07 -9.88 30.72
CA LEU A 6 87.99 -9.88 29.70
C LEU A 6 86.71 -9.26 30.32
N SER A 7 86.39 -8.06 29.95
CA SER A 7 85.14 -7.41 30.37
C SER A 7 83.98 -7.89 29.47
N ALA A 8 83.05 -8.67 29.99
CA ALA A 8 81.80 -9.02 29.28
C ALA A 8 80.77 -7.89 29.46
N LEU A 9 80.50 -7.21 28.34
CA LEU A 9 79.43 -6.20 28.25
C LEU A 9 78.08 -6.90 28.08
N PHE A 10 77.22 -6.92 29.10
CA PHE A 10 75.87 -7.36 29.02
C PHE A 10 75.03 -6.22 28.32
N LEU A 11 74.66 -6.41 27.05
CA LEU A 11 73.70 -5.58 26.36
C LEU A 11 72.29 -5.94 26.90
N LEU A 12 71.75 -5.16 27.80
CA LEU A 12 70.35 -5.14 28.16
C LEU A 12 69.59 -4.49 27.01
N SER A 13 68.95 -5.30 26.18
CA SER A 13 67.95 -4.83 25.19
C SER A 13 66.69 -4.42 25.95
N PHE A 14 66.49 -3.11 26.12
CA PHE A 14 65.21 -2.55 26.51
C PHE A 14 64.20 -2.79 25.38
N PRO A 15 63.02 -3.32 25.67
CA PRO A 15 61.96 -3.39 24.66
C PRO A 15 61.56 -1.94 24.30
N GLY A 16 61.82 -1.55 23.05
CA GLY A 16 61.46 -0.23 22.54
C GLY A 16 59.94 -0.01 22.66
N MET A 17 59.52 1.02 23.40
CA MET A 17 58.11 1.45 23.42
C MET A 17 57.86 2.16 22.12
N ALA A 18 56.90 1.63 21.31
CA ALA A 18 56.41 2.30 20.12
C ALA A 18 55.18 3.15 20.47
N GLN A 19 55.25 4.42 20.21
CA GLN A 19 54.11 5.31 20.31
C GLN A 19 53.31 5.23 19.00
N VAL A 20 52.02 4.85 19.08
CA VAL A 20 51.08 4.77 17.97
C VAL A 20 50.07 5.92 18.08
N THR A 21 50.00 6.76 17.05
CA THR A 21 49.02 7.87 16.99
C THR A 21 48.06 7.71 15.83
N GLY A 22 46.81 8.12 16.02
CA GLY A 22 45.83 8.04 14.96
C GLY A 22 44.53 8.79 15.27
N ARG A 23 43.62 8.73 14.34
CA ARG A 23 42.31 9.35 14.43
C ARG A 23 41.21 8.36 14.09
N VAL A 24 40.19 8.33 14.94
CA VAL A 24 39.00 7.54 14.72
C VAL A 24 37.89 8.43 14.16
N VAL A 25 37.33 8.04 13.01
CA VAL A 25 36.26 8.77 12.33
C VAL A 25 35.11 7.82 11.97
N ASN A 26 33.91 8.36 11.75
CA ASN A 26 32.77 7.60 11.24
C ASN A 26 32.80 7.53 9.70
N GLY A 27 31.81 6.83 9.10
CA GLY A 27 31.67 6.71 7.64
C GLY A 27 31.56 8.04 6.89
N SER A 28 31.16 9.13 7.57
CA SER A 28 31.06 10.50 7.02
C SER A 28 32.29 11.36 7.31
N ASN A 29 33.43 10.75 7.73
CA ASN A 29 34.67 11.44 8.13
C ASN A 29 34.53 12.39 9.34
N GLN A 30 33.49 12.28 10.13
CA GLN A 30 33.36 13.03 11.39
C GLN A 30 34.13 12.33 12.51
N ALA A 31 34.71 13.07 13.43
CA ALA A 31 35.40 12.54 14.58
C ALA A 31 34.49 11.64 15.44
N VAL A 32 35.03 10.53 15.94
CA VAL A 32 34.36 9.70 16.95
C VAL A 32 35.06 9.92 18.28
N PRO A 33 34.50 10.77 19.15
CA PRO A 33 35.12 11.06 20.44
C PRO A 33 34.91 9.88 21.40
N TYR A 34 35.85 9.75 22.35
CA TYR A 34 35.82 8.77 23.42
C TYR A 34 35.68 7.30 22.94
N ALA A 35 36.14 6.98 21.72
CA ALA A 35 36.27 5.62 21.24
C ALA A 35 37.40 4.90 22.01
N THR A 36 37.12 3.69 22.45
CA THR A 36 38.12 2.85 23.14
C THR A 36 39.04 2.19 22.13
N VAL A 37 40.35 2.34 22.29
CA VAL A 37 41.40 1.75 21.47
C VAL A 37 42.24 0.83 22.34
N THR A 38 42.21 -0.48 22.09
CA THR A 38 42.97 -1.47 22.90
C THR A 38 43.85 -2.34 22.02
N VAL A 39 44.96 -2.83 22.55
CA VAL A 39 45.79 -3.84 21.87
C VAL A 39 45.16 -5.22 22.11
N LYS A 40 44.82 -5.93 21.03
CA LYS A 40 44.15 -7.27 21.09
C LYS A 40 44.92 -8.25 21.93
N GLY A 41 44.23 -8.80 22.93
CA GLY A 41 44.82 -9.80 23.85
C GLY A 41 45.67 -9.20 24.95
N THR A 42 45.56 -7.89 25.23
CA THR A 42 46.24 -7.22 26.36
C THR A 42 45.28 -6.29 27.10
N ALA A 43 45.71 -5.80 28.28
CA ALA A 43 45.03 -4.73 29.01
C ALA A 43 45.49 -3.32 28.57
N GLN A 44 46.39 -3.19 27.58
CA GLN A 44 46.88 -1.89 27.12
C GLN A 44 45.82 -1.22 26.21
N GLY A 45 45.45 -0.01 26.55
CA GLY A 45 44.48 0.77 25.79
C GLY A 45 44.48 2.23 26.14
N THR A 46 43.77 3.01 25.29
CA THR A 46 43.52 4.44 25.46
C THR A 46 42.13 4.74 24.92
N SER A 47 41.69 6.00 25.06
CA SER A 47 40.48 6.50 24.38
C SER A 47 40.80 7.69 23.50
N THR A 48 40.01 7.92 22.48
CA THR A 48 40.10 9.12 21.64
C THR A 48 39.65 10.35 22.41
N ASP A 49 40.22 11.50 22.10
CA ASP A 49 39.80 12.82 22.60
C ASP A 49 38.52 13.31 21.90
N SER A 50 38.09 14.54 22.20
CA SER A 50 36.89 15.18 21.57
C SER A 50 37.05 15.41 20.05
N THR A 51 38.24 15.36 19.50
CA THR A 51 38.53 15.47 18.06
C THR A 51 38.76 14.13 17.37
N GLY A 52 38.55 13.02 18.12
CA GLY A 52 38.73 11.64 17.67
C GLY A 52 40.18 11.18 17.56
N VAL A 53 41.14 11.92 18.10
CA VAL A 53 42.58 11.59 18.08
C VAL A 53 42.94 10.71 19.29
N PHE A 54 43.79 9.70 19.08
CA PHE A 54 44.35 8.86 20.15
C PHE A 54 45.85 8.79 20.04
N SER A 55 46.51 8.54 21.19
CA SER A 55 47.88 8.18 21.33
C SER A 55 48.02 7.02 22.31
N LEU A 56 48.72 5.96 21.91
CA LEU A 56 48.90 4.76 22.69
C LEU A 56 50.33 4.27 22.64
N ASN A 57 50.95 4.14 23.82
CA ASN A 57 52.27 3.53 23.96
C ASN A 57 52.15 2.01 24.05
N VAL A 58 52.77 1.28 23.13
CA VAL A 58 52.64 -0.17 23.02
C VAL A 58 53.99 -0.84 23.23
N SER A 59 54.03 -1.81 24.11
CA SER A 59 55.24 -2.62 24.45
C SER A 59 55.14 -4.01 23.81
N ARG A 60 54.80 -4.08 22.51
CA ARG A 60 54.70 -5.37 21.79
C ARG A 60 55.46 -5.30 20.45
N PRO A 61 56.00 -6.46 20.00
CA PRO A 61 56.61 -6.55 18.68
C PRO A 61 55.55 -6.39 17.56
N PHE A 62 55.96 -5.87 16.41
CA PHE A 62 55.14 -5.77 15.20
C PHE A 62 55.07 -7.12 14.47
N PRO A 63 53.93 -7.39 13.75
CA PRO A 63 52.69 -6.63 13.70
C PRO A 63 51.79 -6.94 14.91
N PHE A 64 50.98 -5.97 15.37
CA PHE A 64 49.96 -6.19 16.37
C PHE A 64 48.63 -5.59 15.90
N ILE A 65 47.52 -5.99 16.57
CA ILE A 65 46.16 -5.58 16.19
C ILE A 65 45.62 -4.62 17.25
N LEU A 66 45.11 -3.47 16.80
CA LEU A 66 44.27 -2.58 17.61
C LEU A 66 42.81 -2.98 17.45
N LEU A 67 42.10 -3.13 18.59
CA LEU A 67 40.65 -3.23 18.65
C LEU A 67 40.11 -1.84 18.97
N VAL A 68 39.30 -1.31 18.08
CA VAL A 68 38.70 0.02 18.26
C VAL A 68 37.18 -0.16 18.34
N SER A 69 36.61 0.34 19.43
CA SER A 69 35.17 0.27 19.70
C SER A 69 34.62 1.59 20.22
N SER A 70 33.40 1.90 19.89
CA SER A 70 32.65 3.02 20.45
C SER A 70 31.16 2.71 20.47
N VAL A 71 30.42 3.30 21.39
CA VAL A 71 28.97 3.11 21.48
C VAL A 71 28.31 3.55 20.18
N GLY A 72 27.54 2.66 19.56
CA GLY A 72 26.89 2.92 18.26
C GLY A 72 27.73 2.59 17.03
N TYR A 73 28.91 1.99 17.18
CA TYR A 73 29.81 1.59 16.08
C TYR A 73 30.23 0.11 16.19
N GLU A 74 30.43 -0.53 15.03
CA GLU A 74 31.01 -1.87 14.97
C GLU A 74 32.46 -1.83 15.43
N GLN A 75 32.86 -2.84 16.23
CA GLN A 75 34.24 -3.00 16.64
C GLN A 75 35.10 -3.28 15.41
N GLN A 76 36.15 -2.48 15.22
CA GLN A 76 37.07 -2.59 14.08
C GLN A 76 38.42 -3.14 14.55
N GLU A 77 38.98 -4.06 13.77
CA GLU A 77 40.35 -4.51 13.91
C GLU A 77 41.25 -3.76 12.94
N TYR A 78 42.37 -3.22 13.44
CA TYR A 78 43.36 -2.54 12.63
C TYR A 78 44.73 -3.14 12.86
N VAL A 79 45.42 -3.63 11.82
CA VAL A 79 46.77 -4.20 11.90
C VAL A 79 47.79 -3.10 11.83
N VAL A 80 48.55 -2.90 12.90
CA VAL A 80 49.67 -1.97 12.99
C VAL A 80 50.97 -2.67 12.58
N ARG A 81 51.69 -2.05 11.64
CA ARG A 81 53.01 -2.52 11.14
C ARG A 81 54.06 -1.46 11.43
N GLU A 82 55.32 -1.88 11.52
CA GLU A 82 56.45 -1.03 11.93
C GLU A 82 56.61 0.26 11.09
N ASN A 83 56.22 0.26 9.83
CA ASN A 83 56.30 1.38 8.91
C ASN A 83 55.11 2.35 8.92
N ARG A 84 54.16 2.17 9.87
CA ARG A 84 52.91 2.99 9.98
C ARG A 84 52.53 3.19 11.44
N LEU A 85 53.25 4.06 12.13
CA LEU A 85 52.97 4.36 13.56
C LEU A 85 52.20 5.67 13.76
N ASP A 86 52.26 6.58 12.79
CA ASP A 86 51.67 7.92 12.87
C ASP A 86 50.54 8.07 11.88
N HIS A 87 49.61 8.96 12.21
CA HIS A 87 48.46 9.33 11.35
C HIS A 87 47.56 8.18 10.91
N ILE A 88 47.43 7.13 11.75
CA ILE A 88 46.52 6.01 11.49
C ILE A 88 45.09 6.55 11.44
N LEU A 89 44.40 6.37 10.31
CA LEU A 89 43.00 6.70 10.16
C LEU A 89 42.16 5.42 10.28
N ILE A 90 41.42 5.30 11.39
CA ILE A 90 40.50 4.17 11.63
C ILE A 90 39.08 4.66 11.40
N ARG A 91 38.36 4.02 10.49
CA ARG A 91 36.96 4.33 10.19
C ARG A 91 36.06 3.32 10.85
N LEU A 92 35.32 3.74 11.87
CA LEU A 92 34.26 2.94 12.45
C LEU A 92 33.01 3.02 11.58
N GLN A 93 32.49 1.87 11.21
CA GLN A 93 31.17 1.79 10.65
C GLN A 93 30.16 1.91 11.78
N ALA A 94 29.15 2.77 11.62
CA ALA A 94 28.09 2.83 12.59
C ALA A 94 27.52 1.42 12.73
N TYR A 95 27.39 0.94 13.96
CA TYR A 95 26.67 -0.28 14.24
C TYR A 95 25.20 0.03 13.86
N TYR A 96 24.86 -0.15 12.60
CA TYR A 96 23.48 -0.31 12.24
C TYR A 96 23.03 -1.65 12.79
N SER A 97 22.66 -1.67 14.07
CA SER A 97 21.70 -2.65 14.50
C SER A 97 20.58 -2.58 13.46
N ARG A 98 20.29 -3.69 12.78
CA ARG A 98 19.08 -3.79 11.94
C ARG A 98 17.83 -3.42 12.75
N ASP A 99 17.95 -3.28 14.05
CA ASP A 99 16.93 -2.94 15.01
C ASP A 99 16.68 -1.42 15.12
N THR A 100 17.56 -0.57 14.58
CA THR A 100 17.38 0.89 14.54
C THR A 100 16.74 1.30 13.21
N VAL A 101 15.50 0.85 12.98
CA VAL A 101 14.72 1.26 11.81
C VAL A 101 14.29 2.70 11.99
N VAL A 102 14.78 3.59 11.11
CA VAL A 102 14.39 5.00 11.08
C VAL A 102 13.18 5.17 10.18
N ILE A 103 12.15 5.80 10.70
CA ILE A 103 10.88 6.07 10.02
C ILE A 103 10.62 7.56 9.88
N THR A 104 9.65 7.91 9.05
CA THR A 104 9.20 9.30 8.82
C THR A 104 7.70 9.47 9.04
N SER A 105 7.06 8.52 9.71
CA SER A 105 5.62 8.47 9.96
C SER A 105 5.06 9.68 10.74
N ARG A 106 5.89 10.40 11.49
CA ARG A 106 5.54 11.65 12.17
C ARG A 106 6.09 12.90 11.46
N ARG A 107 6.32 12.82 10.15
CA ARG A 107 6.87 13.91 9.32
C ARG A 107 8.27 14.37 9.74
N ARG A 108 8.97 13.59 10.57
CA ARG A 108 10.36 13.76 11.00
C ARG A 108 11.05 12.40 11.12
N LYS A 109 12.37 12.36 11.08
CA LYS A 109 13.15 11.12 11.22
C LYS A 109 13.18 10.69 12.69
N GLU A 110 12.70 9.50 12.98
CA GLU A 110 12.64 8.94 14.34
C GLU A 110 12.92 7.43 14.31
N VAL A 111 13.39 6.90 15.42
CA VAL A 111 13.55 5.45 15.59
C VAL A 111 12.18 4.79 15.78
N LEU A 112 11.90 3.70 15.06
CA LEU A 112 10.61 3.01 15.06
C LEU A 112 10.13 2.65 16.47
N GLN A 113 11.00 2.16 17.35
CA GLN A 113 10.64 1.75 18.71
C GLN A 113 10.35 2.93 19.64
N ASP A 114 10.90 4.11 19.34
CA ASP A 114 10.67 5.34 20.11
C ASP A 114 9.35 6.04 19.77
N VAL A 115 8.76 5.73 18.63
CA VAL A 115 7.52 6.37 18.19
C VAL A 115 6.30 5.69 18.83
N PRO A 116 5.47 6.41 19.61
CA PRO A 116 4.29 5.86 20.26
C PRO A 116 3.11 5.76 19.28
N LEU A 117 3.27 4.90 18.27
CA LEU A 117 2.36 4.75 17.14
C LEU A 117 2.61 3.38 16.49
N PRO A 118 1.58 2.62 16.12
CA PRO A 118 1.76 1.32 15.44
C PRO A 118 2.14 1.54 13.97
N VAL A 119 3.40 1.28 13.68
CA VAL A 119 3.96 1.36 12.32
C VAL A 119 4.65 0.05 11.98
N SER A 120 4.26 -0.57 10.87
CA SER A 120 5.00 -1.69 10.29
C SER A 120 5.88 -1.18 9.16
N VAL A 121 7.10 -1.69 9.08
CA VAL A 121 8.06 -1.27 8.05
C VAL A 121 8.50 -2.46 7.22
N VAL A 122 8.34 -2.37 5.91
CA VAL A 122 8.88 -3.32 4.95
C VAL A 122 10.02 -2.65 4.20
N GLY A 123 11.23 -3.15 4.40
CA GLY A 123 12.43 -2.62 3.75
C GLY A 123 12.50 -3.00 2.26
N GLY A 124 13.19 -2.18 1.46
CA GLY A 124 13.34 -2.40 0.02
C GLY A 124 13.97 -3.75 -0.32
N ALA A 125 14.90 -4.27 0.50
CA ALA A 125 15.47 -5.60 0.30
C ALA A 125 14.39 -6.70 0.42
N THR A 126 13.53 -6.63 1.44
CA THR A 126 12.40 -7.57 1.62
C THR A 126 11.40 -7.48 0.46
N ILE A 127 11.13 -6.26 -0.04
CA ILE A 127 10.28 -6.03 -1.21
C ILE A 127 10.87 -6.67 -2.46
N ASP A 128 12.14 -6.40 -2.75
CA ASP A 128 12.82 -6.88 -3.95
C ASP A 128 12.98 -8.42 -3.91
N GLU A 129 13.45 -8.97 -2.80
CA GLU A 129 13.71 -10.42 -2.67
C GLU A 129 12.42 -11.23 -2.49
N GLY A 130 11.40 -10.70 -1.81
CA GLY A 130 10.11 -11.36 -1.60
C GLY A 130 9.18 -11.28 -2.82
N GLY A 131 9.56 -10.57 -3.88
CA GLY A 131 8.71 -10.35 -5.04
C GLY A 131 7.44 -9.55 -4.71
N ALA A 132 7.48 -8.71 -3.66
CA ALA A 132 6.38 -7.83 -3.29
C ALA A 132 6.42 -6.57 -4.16
N PHE A 133 6.09 -6.72 -5.43
CA PHE A 133 6.27 -5.67 -6.43
C PHE A 133 5.23 -4.53 -6.36
N ASN A 134 4.16 -4.65 -5.58
CA ASN A 134 3.16 -3.60 -5.34
C ASN A 134 2.50 -3.75 -3.96
N VAL A 135 1.58 -2.84 -3.62
CA VAL A 135 0.89 -2.84 -2.31
C VAL A 135 0.05 -4.10 -2.09
N ASN A 136 -0.51 -4.71 -3.14
CA ASN A 136 -1.29 -5.95 -3.00
C ASN A 136 -0.46 -7.11 -2.42
N ARG A 137 0.86 -7.10 -2.64
CA ARG A 137 1.76 -8.09 -2.05
C ARG A 137 2.18 -7.76 -0.62
N ILE A 138 2.11 -6.49 -0.22
CA ILE A 138 2.36 -6.07 1.17
C ILE A 138 1.34 -6.69 2.14
N LYS A 139 0.09 -6.95 1.71
CA LYS A 139 -0.93 -7.61 2.56
C LYS A 139 -0.50 -8.99 3.08
N GLU A 140 0.39 -9.70 2.36
CA GLU A 140 0.91 -10.99 2.78
C GLU A 140 1.95 -10.88 3.92
N LEU A 141 2.57 -9.70 4.07
CA LEU A 141 3.57 -9.42 5.11
C LEU A 141 2.98 -8.70 6.33
N ILE A 142 1.89 -7.95 6.13
CA ILE A 142 1.22 -7.15 7.17
C ILE A 142 -0.24 -7.55 7.24
N PRO A 143 -0.63 -8.47 8.14
CA PRO A 143 -1.96 -9.09 8.15
C PRO A 143 -3.12 -8.12 8.47
N SER A 144 -2.87 -6.97 9.09
CA SER A 144 -3.87 -5.91 9.30
C SER A 144 -4.23 -5.14 8.02
N VAL A 145 -3.47 -5.32 6.93
CA VAL A 145 -3.74 -4.74 5.61
C VAL A 145 -4.56 -5.71 4.78
N GLN A 146 -5.63 -5.21 4.16
CA GLN A 146 -6.44 -5.94 3.21
C GLN A 146 -6.58 -5.12 1.94
N MET A 147 -6.46 -5.76 0.80
CA MET A 147 -6.60 -5.11 -0.50
C MET A 147 -7.39 -6.02 -1.43
N TYR A 148 -8.37 -5.44 -2.09
CA TYR A 148 -9.24 -6.10 -3.07
C TYR A 148 -9.23 -5.26 -4.35
N THR A 149 -8.98 -5.92 -5.46
CA THR A 149 -8.86 -5.24 -6.75
C THR A 149 -9.65 -6.02 -7.79
N SER A 150 -10.84 -5.52 -8.16
CA SER A 150 -11.55 -6.00 -9.36
C SER A 150 -11.06 -5.29 -10.63
N ASN A 151 -10.44 -4.13 -10.49
CA ASN A 151 -9.60 -3.41 -11.45
C ASN A 151 -8.93 -2.22 -10.73
N PRO A 152 -7.93 -1.52 -11.30
CA PRO A 152 -7.23 -0.41 -10.66
C PRO A 152 -8.13 0.71 -10.10
N ARG A 153 -9.18 1.10 -10.82
CA ARG A 153 -10.15 2.08 -10.34
C ARG A 153 -10.94 1.59 -9.13
N ASN A 154 -11.36 0.32 -9.16
CA ASN A 154 -12.17 -0.31 -8.12
C ASN A 154 -11.30 -1.03 -7.08
N THR A 155 -10.18 -0.43 -6.70
CA THR A 155 -9.29 -0.95 -5.68
C THR A 155 -9.72 -0.47 -4.30
N GLY A 156 -10.05 -1.38 -3.42
CA GLY A 156 -10.29 -1.13 -1.99
C GLY A 156 -9.07 -1.47 -1.18
N VAL A 157 -8.55 -0.51 -0.42
CA VAL A 157 -7.46 -0.73 0.54
C VAL A 157 -7.99 -0.43 1.93
N ASN A 158 -7.84 -1.40 2.82
CA ASN A 158 -8.28 -1.31 4.21
C ASN A 158 -7.11 -1.59 5.16
N ILE A 159 -7.09 -0.88 6.27
CA ILE A 159 -6.20 -1.14 7.39
C ILE A 159 -7.09 -1.33 8.62
N ARG A 160 -6.93 -2.44 9.35
CA ARG A 160 -7.75 -2.75 10.54
C ARG A 160 -9.25 -2.79 10.25
N GLY A 161 -9.63 -3.22 9.04
CA GLY A 161 -11.04 -3.38 8.68
C GLY A 161 -11.77 -2.11 8.23
N THR A 162 -11.08 -0.98 8.07
CA THR A 162 -11.64 0.26 7.53
C THR A 162 -10.77 0.83 6.44
N GLY A 163 -11.32 1.74 5.64
CA GLY A 163 -10.62 2.42 4.56
C GLY A 163 -11.48 2.73 3.37
N SER A 164 -11.57 1.84 2.43
CA SER A 164 -12.42 1.97 1.25
C SER A 164 -13.49 0.90 1.25
N PRO A 165 -14.74 1.24 0.89
CA PRO A 165 -15.77 0.23 0.72
C PRO A 165 -15.33 -0.81 -0.30
N PHE A 166 -15.86 -2.01 -0.14
CA PHE A 166 -15.57 -3.13 -1.01
C PHE A 166 -16.09 -2.85 -2.43
N GLY A 167 -15.16 -2.62 -3.37
CA GLY A 167 -15.51 -2.26 -4.75
C GLY A 167 -15.92 -0.81 -4.91
N LEU A 168 -14.96 0.13 -4.89
CA LEU A 168 -15.21 1.52 -5.27
C LEU A 168 -15.65 1.60 -6.73
N THR A 169 -16.96 1.70 -6.99
CA THR A 169 -17.50 1.86 -8.33
C THR A 169 -17.75 3.32 -8.70
N ASN A 170 -17.42 4.26 -7.80
CA ASN A 170 -17.77 5.65 -7.90
C ASN A 170 -16.57 6.56 -7.61
N ASP A 171 -16.15 7.36 -8.61
CA ASP A 171 -15.02 8.29 -8.49
C ASP A 171 -15.30 9.50 -7.58
N GLY A 172 -16.53 9.68 -7.14
CA GLY A 172 -16.91 10.72 -6.19
C GLY A 172 -16.57 10.42 -4.74
N LEU A 173 -16.10 9.18 -4.44
CA LEU A 173 -15.55 8.82 -3.13
C LEU A 173 -14.06 9.06 -3.05
N ASP A 174 -13.64 9.50 -1.88
CA ASP A 174 -12.25 9.52 -1.49
C ASP A 174 -11.87 8.22 -0.74
N PRO A 175 -10.59 7.75 -0.81
CA PRO A 175 -10.14 6.59 -0.05
C PRO A 175 -10.07 6.90 1.45
N GLY A 176 -10.16 5.88 2.31
CA GLY A 176 -9.93 6.02 3.76
C GLY A 176 -8.51 5.70 4.20
N VAL A 177 -7.65 5.25 3.27
CA VAL A 177 -6.22 5.00 3.48
C VAL A 177 -5.43 5.98 2.60
N GLY A 178 -4.55 6.75 3.22
CA GLY A 178 -3.69 7.71 2.51
C GLY A 178 -2.51 7.02 1.81
N PHE A 179 -2.17 7.44 0.59
CA PHE A 179 -0.98 7.01 -0.13
C PHE A 179 -0.03 8.18 -0.30
N TYR A 180 1.19 8.04 0.20
CA TYR A 180 2.25 9.04 0.08
C TYR A 180 3.50 8.39 -0.49
N ILE A 181 4.08 8.99 -1.52
CA ILE A 181 5.38 8.60 -2.09
C ILE A 181 6.30 9.82 -2.01
N ASP A 182 7.41 9.69 -1.30
CA ASP A 182 8.38 10.79 -1.04
C ASP A 182 7.72 12.07 -0.50
N GLY A 183 6.67 11.92 0.34
CA GLY A 183 5.92 13.02 0.93
C GLY A 183 4.79 13.58 0.06
N VAL A 184 4.68 13.17 -1.21
CA VAL A 184 3.62 13.59 -2.14
C VAL A 184 2.38 12.70 -1.97
N TYR A 185 1.21 13.31 -1.82
CA TYR A 185 -0.07 12.60 -1.71
C TYR A 185 -0.59 12.11 -3.07
N PHE A 186 -1.00 10.84 -3.14
CA PHE A 186 -1.62 10.20 -4.30
C PHE A 186 -3.11 9.98 -4.02
N ALA A 187 -3.95 10.77 -4.65
CA ALA A 187 -5.37 10.85 -4.33
C ALA A 187 -6.23 9.68 -4.85
N ARG A 188 -5.68 8.80 -5.71
CA ARG A 188 -6.45 7.70 -6.30
C ARG A 188 -5.94 6.34 -5.84
N PRO A 189 -6.85 5.39 -5.51
CA PRO A 189 -6.49 4.06 -5.04
C PRO A 189 -5.73 3.23 -6.09
N ALA A 190 -5.85 3.58 -7.37
CA ALA A 190 -5.08 2.98 -8.47
C ALA A 190 -3.55 3.03 -8.25
N ALA A 191 -3.04 3.98 -7.45
CA ALA A 191 -1.64 4.03 -7.06
C ALA A 191 -1.17 2.77 -6.31
N ALA A 192 -2.07 2.07 -5.61
CA ALA A 192 -1.76 0.84 -4.89
C ALA A 192 -1.51 -0.37 -5.82
N THR A 193 -1.94 -0.32 -7.08
CA THR A 193 -1.75 -1.40 -8.06
C THR A 193 -0.47 -1.28 -8.87
N LEU A 194 0.19 -0.11 -8.84
CA LEU A 194 1.41 0.14 -9.61
C LEU A 194 2.61 -0.58 -9.00
N ASP A 195 3.54 -0.97 -9.88
CA ASP A 195 4.79 -1.58 -9.47
C ASP A 195 5.65 -0.57 -8.69
N PHE A 196 6.32 -1.05 -7.66
CA PHE A 196 7.28 -0.26 -6.91
C PHE A 196 8.53 0.06 -7.74
N ILE A 197 8.88 1.33 -7.82
CA ILE A 197 10.06 1.80 -8.53
C ILE A 197 11.10 2.23 -7.49
N ASP A 198 12.15 1.43 -7.33
CA ASP A 198 13.33 1.73 -6.51
C ASP A 198 12.99 2.18 -5.07
N VAL A 199 12.13 1.39 -4.42
CA VAL A 199 11.67 1.67 -3.06
C VAL A 199 12.78 1.39 -2.05
N GLU A 200 13.00 2.30 -1.11
CA GLU A 200 13.87 2.14 0.05
C GLU A 200 13.12 1.42 1.18
N ARG A 201 11.86 1.84 1.45
CA ARG A 201 10.98 1.24 2.44
C ARG A 201 9.53 1.65 2.24
N VAL A 202 8.63 0.82 2.74
CA VAL A 202 7.20 1.09 2.90
C VAL A 202 6.90 1.12 4.40
N GLU A 203 6.41 2.24 4.90
CA GLU A 203 5.89 2.39 6.26
C GLU A 203 4.36 2.31 6.19
N VAL A 204 3.77 1.34 6.88
CA VAL A 204 2.31 1.22 7.03
C VAL A 204 1.94 1.75 8.41
N ILE A 205 1.35 2.92 8.42
CA ILE A 205 0.91 3.62 9.63
C ILE A 205 -0.54 3.21 9.89
N ARG A 206 -0.80 2.55 11.01
CA ARG A 206 -2.10 1.99 11.33
C ARG A 206 -2.88 2.89 12.28
N GLY A 207 -4.21 2.86 12.13
CA GLY A 207 -5.11 3.75 12.86
C GLY A 207 -5.20 5.16 12.26
N PRO A 208 -6.18 5.95 12.69
CA PRO A 208 -6.48 7.27 12.12
C PRO A 208 -5.32 8.25 12.20
N GLN A 209 -5.01 8.91 11.09
CA GLN A 209 -3.91 9.88 10.96
C GLN A 209 -4.40 11.28 10.57
N GLY A 210 -5.59 11.66 11.05
CA GLY A 210 -6.25 12.92 10.68
C GLY A 210 -5.44 14.18 10.94
N THR A 211 -4.57 14.21 11.95
CA THR A 211 -3.78 15.40 12.31
C THR A 211 -2.56 15.62 11.41
N LEU A 212 -1.73 14.59 11.17
CA LEU A 212 -0.47 14.74 10.42
C LEU A 212 -0.61 14.52 8.91
N PHE A 213 -1.48 13.59 8.52
CA PHE A 213 -1.70 13.24 7.11
C PHE A 213 -3.01 13.83 6.57
N GLY A 214 -3.94 14.20 7.44
CA GLY A 214 -5.15 14.93 7.10
C GLY A 214 -6.30 14.06 6.64
N LYS A 215 -7.15 14.60 5.78
CA LYS A 215 -8.31 13.89 5.24
C LYS A 215 -7.90 12.59 4.55
N ASN A 216 -8.85 11.67 4.41
CA ASN A 216 -8.63 10.41 3.68
C ASN A 216 -7.60 9.47 4.35
N THR A 217 -7.41 9.61 5.66
CA THR A 217 -6.55 8.75 6.49
C THR A 217 -7.29 8.22 7.72
N THR A 218 -8.58 7.88 7.54
CA THR A 218 -9.44 7.37 8.62
C THR A 218 -8.99 6.03 9.17
N SER A 219 -8.24 5.27 8.39
CA SER A 219 -7.75 3.93 8.73
C SER A 219 -6.24 3.85 8.88
N GLY A 220 -5.53 4.82 8.30
CA GLY A 220 -4.08 4.86 8.28
C GLY A 220 -3.50 5.38 6.97
N ALA A 221 -2.20 5.15 6.78
CA ALA A 221 -1.51 5.59 5.56
C ALA A 221 -0.36 4.65 5.18
N PHE A 222 -0.11 4.56 3.88
CA PHE A 222 1.14 4.07 3.30
C PHE A 222 2.06 5.26 3.06
N ASN A 223 3.23 5.25 3.70
CA ASN A 223 4.28 6.23 3.49
C ASN A 223 5.48 5.54 2.84
N ILE A 224 5.58 5.68 1.53
CA ILE A 224 6.56 5.01 0.70
C ILE A 224 7.73 5.97 0.46
N THR A 225 8.93 5.53 0.79
CA THR A 225 10.16 6.27 0.53
C THR A 225 10.95 5.58 -0.57
N THR A 226 11.31 6.29 -1.62
CA THR A 226 12.21 5.78 -2.68
C THR A 226 13.66 6.16 -2.38
N ARG A 227 14.60 5.40 -2.97
CA ARG A 227 16.03 5.69 -2.81
C ARG A 227 16.37 7.03 -3.43
N LYS A 228 17.08 7.90 -2.69
CA LYS A 228 17.48 9.23 -3.15
C LYS A 228 18.71 9.20 -4.06
N PRO A 229 18.94 10.23 -4.90
CA PRO A 229 20.22 10.41 -5.59
C PRO A 229 21.41 10.43 -4.63
N SER A 230 22.51 9.82 -5.03
CA SER A 230 23.74 9.71 -4.25
C SER A 230 24.93 10.37 -4.97
N PHE A 231 25.81 11.03 -4.21
CA PHE A 231 27.08 11.53 -4.73
C PHE A 231 28.15 10.42 -4.84
N LYS A 232 27.83 9.19 -4.37
CA LYS A 232 28.64 8.00 -4.67
C LYS A 232 27.98 7.28 -5.83
N PRO A 233 28.73 6.98 -6.91
CA PRO A 233 28.20 6.18 -8.02
C PRO A 233 27.73 4.81 -7.53
N ALA A 234 26.53 4.42 -7.93
CA ALA A 234 25.99 3.08 -7.65
C ALA A 234 25.00 2.69 -8.74
N ALA A 235 24.88 1.41 -9.03
CA ALA A 235 23.90 0.87 -9.96
C ALA A 235 23.36 -0.47 -9.46
N THR A 236 22.10 -0.76 -9.77
CA THR A 236 21.46 -2.05 -9.52
C THR A 236 20.73 -2.49 -10.78
N PHE A 237 20.93 -3.72 -11.18
CA PHE A 237 20.22 -4.38 -12.28
C PHE A 237 19.65 -5.68 -11.76
N GLU A 238 18.39 -5.96 -12.08
CA GLU A 238 17.68 -7.17 -11.68
C GLU A 238 16.85 -7.68 -12.85
N VAL A 239 16.91 -8.96 -13.12
CA VAL A 239 16.09 -9.65 -14.10
C VAL A 239 15.54 -10.92 -13.47
N SER A 240 14.23 -11.12 -13.58
CA SER A 240 13.54 -12.33 -13.15
C SER A 240 12.86 -12.98 -14.34
N TYR A 241 12.87 -14.32 -14.39
CA TYR A 241 12.15 -15.12 -15.35
C TYR A 241 11.39 -16.24 -14.63
N GLY A 242 10.16 -16.55 -15.07
CA GLY A 242 9.33 -17.54 -14.39
C GLY A 242 8.29 -18.19 -15.32
N ASN A 243 7.46 -19.04 -14.73
CA ASN A 243 6.36 -19.67 -15.44
C ASN A 243 5.31 -18.62 -15.88
N TYR A 244 4.41 -19.00 -16.77
CA TYR A 244 3.46 -18.10 -17.46
C TYR A 244 4.17 -16.96 -18.21
N GLY A 245 5.35 -17.23 -18.82
CA GLY A 245 6.08 -16.18 -19.53
C GLY A 245 6.47 -14.97 -18.66
N TYR A 246 6.55 -15.16 -17.32
CA TYR A 246 6.87 -14.05 -16.40
C TYR A 246 8.27 -13.52 -16.66
N ILE A 247 8.35 -12.23 -16.94
CA ILE A 247 9.59 -11.47 -17.04
C ILE A 247 9.45 -10.20 -16.21
N GLN A 248 10.43 -9.94 -15.33
CA GLN A 248 10.54 -8.66 -14.64
C GLN A 248 11.96 -8.13 -14.79
N ALA A 249 12.09 -6.87 -15.16
CA ALA A 249 13.37 -6.16 -15.21
C ALA A 249 13.29 -4.89 -14.35
N LYS A 250 14.29 -4.72 -13.47
CA LYS A 250 14.44 -3.49 -12.67
C LYS A 250 15.86 -2.97 -12.84
N SER A 251 15.98 -1.66 -12.89
CA SER A 251 17.30 -1.01 -12.88
C SER A 251 17.26 0.32 -12.13
N SER A 252 18.39 0.66 -11.53
CA SER A 252 18.56 1.94 -10.86
C SER A 252 20.03 2.36 -10.96
N ILE A 253 20.28 3.57 -11.41
CA ILE A 253 21.63 4.13 -11.57
C ILE A 253 21.66 5.49 -10.89
N THR A 254 22.66 5.74 -10.06
CA THR A 254 22.86 7.03 -9.39
C THR A 254 24.33 7.44 -9.40
N GLY A 255 24.57 8.75 -9.38
CA GLY A 255 25.89 9.30 -9.29
C GLY A 255 25.92 10.82 -9.31
N PRO A 256 27.08 11.44 -9.05
CA PRO A 256 27.27 12.88 -9.14
C PRO A 256 27.33 13.33 -10.60
N LEU A 257 26.57 14.37 -10.94
CA LEU A 257 26.72 15.14 -12.17
C LEU A 257 27.67 16.32 -11.95
N SER A 258 27.80 16.81 -10.71
CA SER A 258 28.76 17.79 -10.27
C SER A 258 29.01 17.68 -8.76
N LYS A 259 29.88 18.51 -8.18
CA LYS A 259 30.13 18.57 -6.73
C LYS A 259 28.84 18.88 -5.91
N LYS A 260 27.85 19.52 -6.54
CA LYS A 260 26.60 19.93 -5.88
C LYS A 260 25.35 19.22 -6.40
N LEU A 261 25.42 18.53 -7.54
CA LEU A 261 24.29 17.91 -8.21
C LEU A 261 24.53 16.40 -8.35
N ALA A 262 23.61 15.61 -7.85
CA ALA A 262 23.53 14.16 -8.07
C ALA A 262 22.22 13.81 -8.78
N ALA A 263 22.23 12.76 -9.59
CA ALA A 263 21.05 12.23 -10.26
C ALA A 263 20.82 10.77 -9.94
N ARG A 264 19.55 10.34 -10.09
CA ARG A 264 19.13 8.94 -10.01
C ARG A 264 18.06 8.67 -11.06
N PHE A 265 18.22 7.58 -11.82
CA PHE A 265 17.26 7.11 -12.79
C PHE A 265 16.92 5.66 -12.48
N SER A 266 15.64 5.34 -12.45
CA SER A 266 15.13 4.02 -12.06
C SER A 266 14.05 3.56 -13.03
N PHE A 267 14.03 2.27 -13.29
CA PHE A 267 13.07 1.59 -14.16
C PHE A 267 12.54 0.33 -13.47
N SER A 268 11.28 0.01 -13.71
CA SER A 268 10.65 -1.28 -13.38
C SER A 268 9.73 -1.67 -14.53
N GLY A 269 9.84 -2.89 -15.01
CA GLY A 269 8.97 -3.46 -16.03
C GLY A 269 8.60 -4.88 -15.65
N THR A 270 7.31 -5.23 -15.74
CA THR A 270 6.79 -6.56 -15.42
C THR A 270 5.84 -7.01 -16.52
N GLN A 271 6.06 -8.21 -17.03
CA GLN A 271 5.19 -8.88 -17.99
C GLN A 271 4.92 -10.31 -17.52
N ARG A 272 3.71 -10.81 -17.76
CA ARG A 272 3.30 -12.20 -17.52
C ARG A 272 2.11 -12.52 -18.42
N ASP A 273 2.06 -13.72 -18.96
CA ASP A 273 0.90 -14.22 -19.72
C ASP A 273 -0.34 -14.32 -18.84
N GLY A 274 -1.51 -14.32 -19.47
CA GLY A 274 -2.79 -14.45 -18.79
C GLY A 274 -2.95 -15.80 -18.07
N THR A 275 -3.82 -15.79 -17.05
CA THR A 275 -4.13 -17.01 -16.26
C THR A 275 -5.56 -17.48 -16.42
N VAL A 276 -6.38 -16.80 -17.20
CA VAL A 276 -7.78 -17.15 -17.51
C VAL A 276 -7.89 -17.31 -19.02
N TYR A 277 -8.39 -18.48 -19.45
CA TYR A 277 -8.57 -18.78 -20.87
C TYR A 277 -9.96 -18.36 -21.34
N ASN A 278 -10.02 -17.51 -22.38
CA ASN A 278 -11.27 -17.13 -23.02
C ASN A 278 -11.49 -18.00 -24.28
N LYS A 279 -12.46 -18.91 -24.19
CA LYS A 279 -12.82 -19.84 -25.29
C LYS A 279 -13.29 -19.14 -26.57
N ARG A 280 -13.90 -17.95 -26.42
CA ARG A 280 -14.46 -17.20 -27.55
C ARG A 280 -13.37 -16.57 -28.40
N THR A 281 -12.31 -16.08 -27.77
CA THR A 281 -11.21 -15.38 -28.43
C THR A 281 -9.98 -16.24 -28.64
N ASP A 282 -9.99 -17.50 -28.13
CA ASP A 282 -8.85 -18.42 -28.12
C ASP A 282 -7.59 -17.77 -27.53
N HIS A 283 -7.76 -17.04 -26.41
CA HIS A 283 -6.69 -16.24 -25.81
C HIS A 283 -6.71 -16.28 -24.28
N TYR A 284 -5.51 -16.25 -23.68
CA TYR A 284 -5.37 -16.09 -22.23
C TYR A 284 -5.41 -14.62 -21.84
N ILE A 285 -6.29 -14.26 -20.89
CA ILE A 285 -6.49 -12.94 -20.34
C ILE A 285 -6.12 -12.89 -18.84
N ASN A 286 -6.16 -11.74 -18.20
CA ASN A 286 -5.60 -11.49 -16.88
C ASN A 286 -4.07 -11.59 -16.86
N ASP A 287 -3.43 -11.07 -17.90
CA ASP A 287 -1.99 -10.89 -18.04
C ASP A 287 -1.46 -9.75 -17.13
N LEU A 288 -0.16 -9.58 -17.11
CA LEU A 288 0.53 -8.41 -16.56
C LEU A 288 1.30 -7.71 -17.68
N ASN A 289 1.16 -6.40 -17.77
CA ASN A 289 1.91 -5.55 -18.70
C ASN A 289 2.11 -4.17 -18.05
N ASN A 290 3.15 -4.06 -17.22
CA ASN A 290 3.44 -2.92 -16.39
C ASN A 290 4.80 -2.32 -16.73
N GLN A 291 4.90 -1.01 -16.75
CA GLN A 291 6.15 -0.26 -16.93
C GLN A 291 6.15 0.97 -16.04
N GLY A 292 7.29 1.29 -15.46
CA GLY A 292 7.46 2.46 -14.63
C GLY A 292 8.86 3.06 -14.72
N PHE A 293 8.93 4.37 -14.74
CA PHE A 293 10.16 5.16 -14.79
C PHE A 293 10.15 6.22 -13.71
N LYS A 294 11.31 6.48 -13.10
CA LYS A 294 11.50 7.58 -12.16
C LYS A 294 12.86 8.24 -12.38
N GLY A 295 12.86 9.57 -12.48
CA GLY A 295 14.05 10.40 -12.51
C GLY A 295 14.09 11.36 -11.32
N GLN A 296 15.25 11.50 -10.69
CA GLN A 296 15.44 12.39 -9.55
C GLN A 296 16.76 13.14 -9.67
N PHE A 297 16.75 14.42 -9.29
CA PHE A 297 17.91 15.29 -9.20
C PHE A 297 17.97 15.87 -7.79
N LEU A 298 19.12 15.76 -7.14
CA LEU A 298 19.41 16.27 -5.82
C LEU A 298 20.46 17.37 -5.94
N TYR A 299 20.09 18.60 -5.62
CA TYR A 299 20.96 19.77 -5.70
C TYR A 299 21.20 20.38 -4.31
N ASN A 300 22.44 20.41 -3.89
CA ASN A 300 22.88 21.06 -2.66
C ASN A 300 23.15 22.55 -2.97
N LEU A 301 22.14 23.40 -2.79
CA LEU A 301 22.30 24.85 -2.95
C LEU A 301 23.39 25.38 -2.01
N THR A 302 23.27 25.03 -0.74
CA THR A 302 24.24 25.31 0.33
C THR A 302 24.43 24.06 1.20
N LYS A 303 25.22 24.13 2.25
CA LYS A 303 25.32 23.03 3.26
C LYS A 303 24.03 22.84 4.05
N GLN A 304 23.16 23.87 4.13
CA GLN A 304 21.91 23.86 4.88
C GLN A 304 20.68 23.68 3.99
N VAL A 305 20.77 24.00 2.69
CA VAL A 305 19.63 24.00 1.76
C VAL A 305 19.83 22.98 0.66
N GLN A 306 18.87 22.07 0.56
CA GLN A 306 18.85 20.98 -0.40
C GLN A 306 17.55 21.04 -1.21
N LEU A 307 17.64 20.89 -2.53
CA LEU A 307 16.53 20.84 -3.45
C LEU A 307 16.51 19.47 -4.13
N THR A 308 15.35 18.80 -4.08
CA THR A 308 15.12 17.54 -4.80
C THR A 308 14.02 17.75 -5.83
N PHE A 309 14.35 17.55 -7.09
CA PHE A 309 13.38 17.49 -8.19
C PHE A 309 13.13 16.03 -8.54
N SER A 310 11.86 15.61 -8.68
CA SER A 310 11.48 14.24 -9.03
C SER A 310 10.40 14.23 -10.10
N GLY A 311 10.51 13.32 -11.05
CA GLY A 311 9.48 13.02 -12.03
C GLY A 311 9.31 11.51 -12.15
N ASP A 312 8.07 11.05 -12.27
CA ASP A 312 7.75 9.63 -12.46
C ASP A 312 6.59 9.43 -13.42
N TYR A 313 6.59 8.28 -14.06
CA TYR A 313 5.53 7.80 -14.93
C TYR A 313 5.41 6.29 -14.81
N SER A 314 4.17 5.80 -14.63
CA SER A 314 3.86 4.36 -14.61
C SER A 314 2.65 4.10 -15.50
N ARG A 315 2.70 2.96 -16.20
CA ARG A 315 1.65 2.50 -17.10
C ARG A 315 1.40 1.02 -16.91
N GLN A 316 0.11 0.64 -16.87
CA GLN A 316 -0.35 -0.74 -16.94
C GLN A 316 -1.33 -0.87 -18.11
N ARG A 317 -1.19 -1.91 -18.91
CA ARG A 317 -2.08 -2.20 -20.06
C ARG A 317 -2.31 -3.71 -20.19
N PRO A 318 -2.87 -4.37 -19.17
CA PRO A 318 -3.23 -5.78 -19.27
C PRO A 318 -4.57 -5.94 -20.02
N ASP A 319 -4.74 -7.09 -20.64
CA ASP A 319 -6.04 -7.63 -21.05
C ASP A 319 -6.68 -8.29 -19.81
N GLY A 320 -7.09 -7.52 -18.87
CA GLY A 320 -7.49 -7.96 -17.55
C GLY A 320 -8.50 -6.96 -16.96
N TYR A 321 -9.01 -7.29 -16.00
CA TYR A 321 -9.29 -8.02 -14.82
C TYR A 321 -10.60 -8.84 -14.97
N ALA A 322 -10.61 -9.85 -15.79
CA ALA A 322 -11.79 -10.69 -16.02
C ALA A 322 -12.16 -11.45 -14.75
N GLN A 323 -13.45 -11.52 -14.48
CA GLN A 323 -14.04 -12.32 -13.43
C GLN A 323 -14.59 -13.61 -14.03
N VAL A 324 -14.50 -14.73 -13.30
CA VAL A 324 -14.99 -16.04 -13.74
C VAL A 324 -16.29 -16.36 -13.00
N VAL A 325 -17.32 -16.80 -13.69
CA VAL A 325 -18.57 -17.21 -13.04
C VAL A 325 -18.28 -18.29 -12.00
N ALA A 326 -18.74 -18.05 -10.77
CA ALA A 326 -18.48 -18.90 -9.60
C ALA A 326 -19.74 -19.64 -9.10
N GLY A 327 -20.91 -19.24 -9.58
CA GLY A 327 -22.16 -19.91 -9.22
C GLY A 327 -23.41 -19.15 -9.66
N VAL A 328 -24.53 -19.85 -9.47
CA VAL A 328 -25.87 -19.32 -9.75
C VAL A 328 -26.77 -19.60 -8.53
N VAL A 329 -27.47 -18.58 -8.07
CA VAL A 329 -28.36 -18.62 -6.91
C VAL A 329 -29.79 -18.34 -7.37
N GLN A 330 -30.72 -19.05 -6.80
CA GLN A 330 -32.14 -18.72 -6.96
C GLN A 330 -32.49 -17.47 -6.16
N THR A 331 -32.95 -16.42 -6.83
CA THR A 331 -33.38 -15.15 -6.21
C THR A 331 -34.88 -15.18 -5.85
N LYS A 332 -35.36 -14.09 -5.24
CA LYS A 332 -36.83 -13.90 -5.01
C LYS A 332 -37.57 -13.29 -6.20
N ARG A 333 -36.89 -13.09 -7.32
CA ARG A 333 -37.52 -12.62 -8.55
C ARG A 333 -38.41 -13.66 -9.18
N ALA A 334 -39.32 -13.23 -10.05
CA ALA A 334 -40.18 -14.11 -10.83
C ALA A 334 -39.38 -15.18 -11.57
N ALA A 335 -39.95 -16.36 -11.78
CA ALA A 335 -39.29 -17.52 -12.38
C ALA A 335 -38.58 -17.20 -13.71
N TYR A 336 -39.21 -16.42 -14.57
CA TYR A 336 -38.63 -16.02 -15.86
C TYR A 336 -37.41 -15.11 -15.73
N ARG A 337 -37.20 -14.49 -14.58
CA ARG A 337 -36.04 -13.64 -14.30
C ARG A 337 -34.88 -14.34 -13.61
N GLN A 338 -35.00 -15.64 -13.36
CA GLN A 338 -33.89 -16.45 -12.85
C GLN A 338 -32.88 -16.71 -13.94
N PHE A 339 -31.60 -16.67 -13.60
CA PHE A 339 -30.50 -16.82 -14.57
C PHE A 339 -30.63 -18.13 -15.38
N ASN A 340 -30.96 -19.26 -14.73
CA ASN A 340 -31.12 -20.53 -15.41
C ASN A 340 -32.26 -20.53 -16.45
N ALA A 341 -33.35 -19.80 -16.18
CA ALA A 341 -34.43 -19.64 -17.16
C ALA A 341 -34.01 -18.77 -18.31
N ILE A 342 -33.22 -17.70 -18.03
CA ILE A 342 -32.72 -16.80 -19.07
C ILE A 342 -31.81 -17.52 -20.03
N ILE A 343 -30.82 -18.26 -19.53
CA ILE A 343 -29.86 -18.98 -20.39
C ILE A 343 -30.51 -20.15 -21.15
N SER A 344 -31.51 -20.79 -20.56
CA SER A 344 -32.30 -21.82 -21.25
C SER A 344 -33.01 -21.25 -22.47
N ASP A 345 -33.70 -20.11 -22.35
CA ASP A 345 -34.41 -19.48 -23.47
C ASP A 345 -33.44 -18.92 -24.54
N LEU A 346 -32.26 -18.52 -24.14
CA LEU A 346 -31.21 -18.05 -25.04
C LEU A 346 -30.32 -19.15 -25.63
N HIS A 347 -30.61 -20.44 -25.28
CA HIS A 347 -29.80 -21.60 -25.66
C HIS A 347 -28.30 -21.41 -25.36
N TYR A 348 -28.00 -20.75 -24.21
CA TYR A 348 -26.63 -20.50 -23.78
C TYR A 348 -26.23 -21.48 -22.68
N THR A 349 -24.98 -21.93 -22.75
CA THR A 349 -24.38 -22.79 -21.73
C THR A 349 -23.11 -22.15 -21.18
N LEU A 350 -23.02 -22.03 -19.86
CA LEU A 350 -21.81 -21.54 -19.20
C LEU A 350 -20.58 -22.40 -19.57
N PRO A 351 -19.42 -21.80 -19.80
CA PRO A 351 -18.21 -22.52 -20.18
C PRO A 351 -17.66 -23.45 -19.08
N GLY A 352 -18.04 -23.21 -17.83
CA GLY A 352 -17.70 -24.00 -16.66
C GLY A 352 -18.52 -23.57 -15.43
N LEU A 353 -18.67 -24.44 -14.46
CA LEU A 353 -19.33 -24.17 -13.17
C LEU A 353 -18.33 -24.04 -12.03
N ASN A 354 -17.07 -24.45 -12.24
CA ASN A 354 -15.99 -24.30 -11.30
C ASN A 354 -15.10 -23.14 -11.72
N ALA A 355 -15.11 -22.05 -10.94
CA ALA A 355 -14.30 -20.86 -11.24
C ALA A 355 -12.79 -21.14 -11.33
N PHE A 356 -12.31 -22.18 -10.64
CA PHE A 356 -10.88 -22.54 -10.64
C PHE A 356 -10.44 -23.30 -11.90
N ASP A 357 -11.35 -23.68 -12.80
CA ASP A 357 -11.00 -24.13 -14.15
C ASP A 357 -10.41 -22.96 -14.99
N ARG A 358 -10.64 -21.71 -14.53
CA ARG A 358 -10.10 -20.49 -15.13
C ARG A 358 -10.49 -20.34 -16.61
N VAL A 359 -11.73 -20.65 -16.94
CA VAL A 359 -12.26 -20.62 -18.30
C VAL A 359 -13.47 -19.69 -18.37
N VAL A 360 -13.49 -18.83 -19.37
CA VAL A 360 -14.59 -17.89 -19.68
C VAL A 360 -14.88 -17.93 -21.18
N ASP A 361 -15.97 -17.29 -21.58
CA ASP A 361 -16.36 -17.08 -22.98
C ASP A 361 -16.78 -15.62 -23.26
N HIS A 362 -16.23 -14.69 -22.52
CA HIS A 362 -16.55 -13.27 -22.56
C HIS A 362 -16.53 -12.72 -23.98
N ASP A 363 -17.54 -11.94 -24.35
CA ASP A 363 -17.73 -11.38 -25.69
C ASP A 363 -17.27 -9.93 -25.82
N THR A 364 -17.17 -9.20 -24.71
CA THR A 364 -16.59 -7.85 -24.69
C THR A 364 -15.09 -7.91 -24.40
N PRO A 365 -14.25 -7.29 -25.23
CA PRO A 365 -12.80 -7.27 -25.01
C PRO A 365 -12.45 -6.62 -23.65
N TRP A 366 -11.61 -7.28 -22.87
CA TRP A 366 -11.05 -6.72 -21.65
C TRP A 366 -9.91 -5.75 -21.95
N LYS A 367 -9.92 -4.60 -21.28
CA LYS A 367 -8.86 -3.60 -21.35
C LYS A 367 -8.78 -2.86 -20.03
N SER A 368 -7.59 -2.65 -19.52
CA SER A 368 -7.36 -1.93 -18.27
C SER A 368 -6.18 -0.97 -18.40
N GLY A 369 -6.36 0.06 -19.22
CA GLY A 369 -5.39 1.16 -19.36
C GLY A 369 -5.31 1.98 -18.08
N ASN A 370 -4.23 1.87 -17.30
CA ASN A 370 -3.98 2.61 -16.08
C ASN A 370 -2.66 3.36 -16.21
N GLU A 371 -2.71 4.70 -16.24
CA GLU A 371 -1.52 5.56 -16.35
C GLU A 371 -1.51 6.56 -15.20
N LEU A 372 -0.39 6.69 -14.55
CA LEU A 372 -0.20 7.59 -13.43
C LEU A 372 1.20 8.18 -13.46
N GLY A 373 1.31 9.48 -13.23
CA GLY A 373 2.59 10.15 -13.25
C GLY A 373 2.53 11.59 -12.73
N GLY A 374 3.68 12.26 -12.75
CA GLY A 374 3.77 13.67 -12.37
C GLY A 374 5.16 14.10 -11.98
N VAL A 375 5.22 15.29 -11.46
CA VAL A 375 6.47 15.92 -11.01
C VAL A 375 6.31 16.50 -9.61
N SER A 376 7.42 16.57 -8.87
CA SER A 376 7.48 17.21 -7.57
C SER A 376 8.80 17.91 -7.32
N VAL A 377 8.74 18.92 -6.49
CA VAL A 377 9.91 19.67 -6.02
C VAL A 377 9.86 19.71 -4.49
N ASN A 378 10.90 19.21 -3.86
CA ASN A 378 11.11 19.26 -2.42
C ASN A 378 12.28 20.18 -2.11
N LEU A 379 12.05 21.19 -1.27
CA LEU A 379 13.09 22.05 -0.71
C LEU A 379 13.18 21.76 0.80
N ASP A 380 14.33 21.29 1.26
CA ASP A 380 14.65 21.11 2.68
C ASP A 380 15.70 22.15 3.10
N ALA A 381 15.36 23.01 4.05
CA ALA A 381 16.24 24.04 4.60
C ALA A 381 16.41 23.87 6.12
N LYS A 382 17.62 23.67 6.60
CA LYS A 382 17.94 23.70 8.03
C LYS A 382 17.86 25.12 8.53
N ILE A 383 16.92 25.42 9.42
CA ILE A 383 16.69 26.74 10.00
C ILE A 383 16.66 26.58 11.53
N GLY A 384 17.67 27.13 12.19
CA GLY A 384 17.83 26.96 13.64
C GLY A 384 17.88 25.47 14.04
N PRO A 385 17.11 25.03 15.04
CA PRO A 385 17.12 23.65 15.54
C PRO A 385 16.25 22.70 14.70
N GLY A 386 15.65 23.16 13.61
CA GLY A 386 14.74 22.37 12.81
C GLY A 386 15.01 22.41 11.31
N THR A 387 14.09 21.81 10.59
CA THR A 387 14.08 21.78 9.12
C THR A 387 12.76 22.33 8.62
N PHE A 388 12.83 23.36 7.80
CA PHE A 388 11.72 23.79 6.96
C PHE A 388 11.71 22.95 5.69
N THR A 389 10.55 22.41 5.35
CA THR A 389 10.33 21.66 4.10
C THR A 389 9.20 22.28 3.31
N SER A 390 9.43 22.53 2.03
CA SER A 390 8.40 22.89 1.06
C SER A 390 8.27 21.77 0.05
N THR A 391 7.07 21.24 -0.16
CA THR A 391 6.78 20.19 -1.15
C THR A 391 5.71 20.70 -2.10
N THR A 392 6.07 20.87 -3.36
CA THR A 392 5.16 21.23 -4.46
C THR A 392 5.03 20.03 -5.38
N ALA A 393 3.82 19.65 -5.77
CA ALA A 393 3.61 18.52 -6.66
C ALA A 393 2.45 18.77 -7.64
N TRP A 394 2.59 18.21 -8.83
CA TRP A 394 1.53 18.04 -9.80
C TRP A 394 1.46 16.59 -10.23
N ARG A 395 0.24 15.98 -10.21
CA ARG A 395 0.00 14.58 -10.49
C ARG A 395 -1.17 14.42 -11.47
N PHE A 396 -1.12 13.36 -12.27
CA PHE A 396 -2.26 12.93 -13.09
C PHE A 396 -2.49 11.42 -12.97
N TRP A 397 -3.72 11.02 -13.26
CA TRP A 397 -4.14 9.63 -13.43
C TRP A 397 -5.13 9.55 -14.59
N ASN A 398 -4.90 8.58 -15.49
CA ASN A 398 -5.79 8.28 -16.61
C ASN A 398 -6.21 6.81 -16.51
N TRP A 399 -7.51 6.60 -16.57
CA TRP A 399 -8.13 5.28 -16.58
C TRP A 399 -8.86 5.08 -17.89
N ASP A 400 -8.58 3.99 -18.65
CA ASP A 400 -9.16 3.67 -19.95
C ASP A 400 -9.57 2.19 -19.99
N PRO A 401 -10.79 1.84 -19.49
CA PRO A 401 -11.26 0.48 -19.36
C PRO A 401 -12.11 0.01 -20.54
N SER A 402 -12.18 -1.32 -20.70
CA SER A 402 -13.28 -2.05 -21.31
C SER A 402 -13.55 -3.29 -20.47
N ASN A 403 -14.80 -3.52 -20.07
CA ASN A 403 -15.17 -4.59 -19.17
C ASN A 403 -16.37 -5.35 -19.72
N ASP A 404 -16.36 -6.67 -19.57
CA ASP A 404 -17.51 -7.52 -19.69
C ASP A 404 -18.20 -7.63 -18.34
N ARG A 405 -19.34 -6.94 -18.15
CA ARG A 405 -19.98 -6.82 -16.83
C ARG A 405 -21.07 -7.83 -16.54
N ASP A 406 -21.54 -8.56 -17.54
CA ASP A 406 -22.42 -9.70 -17.27
C ASP A 406 -21.64 -11.01 -17.03
N PHE A 407 -20.30 -11.00 -17.24
CA PHE A 407 -19.35 -12.07 -17.01
C PHE A 407 -19.61 -13.33 -17.84
N THR A 408 -20.30 -13.20 -18.96
CA THR A 408 -20.71 -14.30 -19.81
C THR A 408 -20.49 -14.00 -21.30
N GLY A 409 -20.64 -15.00 -22.17
CA GLY A 409 -20.68 -14.84 -23.61
C GLY A 409 -22.00 -14.34 -24.18
N LEU A 410 -22.93 -13.93 -23.30
CA LEU A 410 -24.21 -13.34 -23.69
C LEU A 410 -24.07 -11.89 -24.03
N GLN A 411 -24.66 -11.42 -25.12
CA GLN A 411 -24.74 -10.01 -25.45
C GLN A 411 -25.84 -9.28 -24.67
N ALA A 412 -25.77 -9.36 -23.33
CA ALA A 412 -26.67 -8.61 -22.47
C ALA A 412 -26.20 -7.15 -22.32
N LEU A 413 -24.92 -6.95 -22.05
CA LEU A 413 -24.27 -5.66 -21.95
C LEU A 413 -23.08 -5.60 -22.92
N ALA A 414 -23.36 -5.20 -24.16
CA ALA A 414 -22.40 -5.24 -25.27
C ALA A 414 -21.22 -4.25 -25.10
N LYS A 415 -21.35 -3.23 -24.23
CA LYS A 415 -20.31 -2.24 -23.97
C LYS A 415 -20.40 -1.70 -22.55
N SER A 416 -19.28 -1.72 -21.84
CA SER A 416 -19.14 -1.10 -20.53
C SER A 416 -17.76 -0.48 -20.41
N GLN A 417 -17.70 0.82 -20.65
CA GLN A 417 -16.49 1.62 -20.64
C GLN A 417 -16.72 2.86 -19.79
N ASN A 418 -15.91 3.09 -18.78
CA ASN A 418 -16.01 4.26 -17.91
C ASN A 418 -14.63 4.92 -17.71
N PRO A 419 -14.06 5.50 -18.80
CA PRO A 419 -12.79 6.20 -18.71
C PRO A 419 -12.89 7.41 -17.78
N ALA A 420 -11.83 7.61 -17.01
CA ALA A 420 -11.72 8.71 -16.08
C ALA A 420 -10.33 9.37 -16.16
N LYS A 421 -10.28 10.67 -16.03
CA LYS A 421 -9.04 11.46 -15.95
C LYS A 421 -9.05 12.27 -14.67
N HIS A 422 -7.97 12.19 -13.94
CA HIS A 422 -7.75 12.95 -12.71
C HIS A 422 -6.48 13.77 -12.83
N LYS A 423 -6.54 15.01 -12.37
CA LYS A 423 -5.37 15.90 -12.20
C LYS A 423 -5.44 16.53 -10.82
N ASN A 424 -4.28 16.68 -10.18
CA ASN A 424 -4.21 17.44 -8.96
C ASN A 424 -2.86 18.18 -8.85
N TRP A 425 -2.90 19.31 -8.16
CA TRP A 425 -1.72 20.00 -7.65
C TRP A 425 -1.80 20.07 -6.13
N SER A 426 -0.65 20.05 -5.47
CA SER A 426 -0.57 20.18 -4.01
C SER A 426 0.65 20.97 -3.58
N GLN A 427 0.51 21.68 -2.44
CA GLN A 427 1.57 22.42 -1.80
C GLN A 427 1.54 22.13 -0.29
N GLU A 428 2.67 21.74 0.28
CA GLU A 428 2.87 21.61 1.72
C GLU A 428 4.03 22.50 2.15
N PHE A 429 3.82 23.29 3.20
CA PHE A 429 4.89 23.94 3.93
C PHE A 429 4.88 23.42 5.35
N ARG A 430 6.01 22.94 5.85
CA ARG A 430 6.13 22.48 7.23
C ARG A 430 7.47 22.84 7.84
N TYR A 431 7.46 23.04 9.14
CA TYR A 431 8.65 23.15 9.95
C TYR A 431 8.62 22.06 11.02
N ALA A 432 9.70 21.26 11.08
CA ALA A 432 9.86 20.18 12.06
C ALA A 432 11.18 20.36 12.82
N GLY A 433 11.15 20.38 14.15
CA GLY A 433 12.34 20.61 14.94
C GLY A 433 12.13 20.48 16.43
N THR A 434 13.21 20.71 17.18
CA THR A 434 13.25 20.73 18.65
C THR A 434 13.34 22.20 19.10
N VAL A 435 12.28 22.68 19.76
CA VAL A 435 12.21 24.05 20.23
C VAL A 435 13.01 24.22 21.52
N SER A 436 12.98 23.21 22.40
CA SER A 436 13.75 23.14 23.64
C SER A 436 14.06 21.68 23.97
N GLU A 437 14.84 21.41 25.01
CA GLU A 437 15.13 20.07 25.50
C GLU A 437 13.85 19.26 25.81
N LYS A 438 12.76 19.95 26.14
CA LYS A 438 11.47 19.33 26.50
C LYS A 438 10.43 19.36 25.40
N VAL A 439 10.61 20.18 24.35
CA VAL A 439 9.56 20.41 23.35
C VAL A 439 10.11 20.26 21.95
N SER A 440 9.53 19.33 21.22
CA SER A 440 9.78 19.12 19.78
C SER A 440 8.46 18.95 19.04
N GLY A 441 8.45 19.15 17.72
CA GLY A 441 7.20 18.99 17.00
C GLY A 441 7.28 19.33 15.52
N VAL A 442 6.12 19.35 14.90
CA VAL A 442 5.91 19.75 13.52
C VAL A 442 4.68 20.67 13.42
N VAL A 443 4.80 21.71 12.62
CA VAL A 443 3.70 22.61 12.25
C VAL A 443 3.74 22.81 10.74
N GLY A 444 2.56 22.96 10.13
CA GLY A 444 2.51 23.15 8.69
C GLY A 444 1.15 23.55 8.15
N VAL A 445 1.15 23.88 6.87
CA VAL A 445 -0.04 24.12 6.04
C VAL A 445 -0.01 23.25 4.81
N PHE A 446 -1.19 22.85 4.35
CA PHE A 446 -1.36 21.98 3.18
C PHE A 446 -2.49 22.49 2.31
N LEU A 447 -2.25 22.53 0.99
CA LEU A 447 -3.21 22.93 -0.03
C LEU A 447 -3.26 21.86 -1.11
N ILE A 448 -4.45 21.52 -1.61
CA ILE A 448 -4.62 20.63 -2.76
C ILE A 448 -5.84 21.01 -3.56
N GLY A 449 -5.67 21.14 -4.88
CA GLY A 449 -6.75 21.28 -5.85
C GLY A 449 -6.81 20.04 -6.73
N GLN A 450 -8.02 19.53 -7.02
CA GLN A 450 -8.23 18.31 -7.80
C GLN A 450 -9.35 18.49 -8.82
N GLU A 451 -9.19 17.85 -9.99
CA GLU A 451 -10.22 17.73 -11.01
C GLU A 451 -10.33 16.26 -11.45
N VAL A 452 -11.56 15.72 -11.48
CA VAL A 452 -11.87 14.40 -12.07
C VAL A 452 -12.86 14.61 -13.20
N LYS A 453 -12.58 14.04 -14.37
CA LYS A 453 -13.47 14.00 -15.53
C LYS A 453 -13.78 12.56 -15.90
N ILE A 454 -15.05 12.23 -16.06
CA ILE A 454 -15.55 10.90 -16.40
C ILE A 454 -16.32 11.01 -17.73
N ASN A 455 -16.07 10.07 -18.66
CA ASN A 455 -16.78 9.94 -19.92
C ASN A 455 -17.21 8.47 -20.11
N GLY A 456 -18.28 8.07 -19.39
CA GLY A 456 -18.76 6.68 -19.40
C GLY A 456 -19.64 6.37 -20.60
N THR A 457 -19.60 5.11 -21.03
CA THR A 457 -20.52 4.55 -22.03
C THR A 457 -20.93 3.16 -21.60
N GLU A 458 -22.24 2.91 -21.56
CA GLU A 458 -22.80 1.57 -21.44
C GLU A 458 -23.79 1.35 -22.59
N GLU A 459 -23.81 0.12 -23.15
CA GLU A 459 -24.65 -0.19 -24.31
C GLU A 459 -25.18 -1.61 -24.18
N SER A 460 -26.48 -1.76 -24.34
CA SER A 460 -27.16 -3.05 -24.33
C SER A 460 -26.93 -3.81 -25.64
N GLY A 461 -26.86 -5.11 -25.54
CA GLY A 461 -26.77 -6.04 -26.67
C GLY A 461 -28.09 -6.75 -26.97
N SER A 462 -28.03 -7.67 -27.92
CA SER A 462 -29.19 -8.41 -28.43
C SER A 462 -29.85 -9.31 -27.35
N ALA A 463 -29.14 -9.76 -26.35
CA ALA A 463 -29.65 -10.59 -25.28
C ALA A 463 -30.33 -9.82 -24.13
N GLN A 464 -30.20 -8.48 -24.07
CA GLN A 464 -30.78 -7.65 -22.99
C GLN A 464 -32.29 -7.84 -22.81
N TRP A 465 -32.98 -8.14 -23.88
CA TRP A 465 -34.43 -8.45 -23.88
C TRP A 465 -34.78 -9.49 -22.82
N ARG A 466 -34.08 -10.58 -22.84
CA ARG A 466 -34.42 -11.73 -22.01
C ARG A 466 -34.23 -11.44 -20.53
N PHE A 467 -33.39 -10.51 -20.19
CA PHE A 467 -33.21 -10.03 -18.80
C PHE A 467 -34.39 -9.16 -18.35
N SER A 468 -35.13 -8.56 -19.26
CA SER A 468 -36.22 -7.62 -18.98
C SER A 468 -37.60 -8.23 -19.16
N GLN A 469 -37.77 -9.17 -20.09
CA GLN A 469 -39.06 -9.72 -20.48
C GLN A 469 -39.10 -11.26 -20.44
N SER A 470 -40.29 -11.83 -20.23
CA SER A 470 -40.55 -13.23 -20.43
C SER A 470 -40.66 -13.57 -21.91
N SER A 471 -40.28 -14.76 -22.34
CA SER A 471 -40.51 -15.29 -23.70
C SER A 471 -41.99 -15.35 -24.11
N THR A 472 -42.89 -15.33 -23.11
CA THR A 472 -44.37 -15.31 -23.33
C THR A 472 -44.93 -13.88 -23.41
N SER A 473 -44.14 -12.85 -23.26
CA SER A 473 -44.57 -11.45 -23.38
C SER A 473 -44.92 -11.10 -24.81
N SER A 474 -46.03 -10.38 -25.03
CA SER A 474 -46.40 -9.83 -26.33
C SER A 474 -45.39 -8.82 -26.88
N LEU A 475 -44.53 -8.29 -25.99
CA LEU A 475 -43.43 -7.36 -26.33
C LEU A 475 -42.09 -8.09 -26.50
N TRP A 476 -42.10 -9.41 -26.44
CA TRP A 476 -40.87 -10.22 -26.60
C TRP A 476 -40.24 -10.00 -27.97
N ALA A 477 -38.93 -9.80 -27.91
CA ALA A 477 -38.09 -9.70 -29.11
C ALA A 477 -38.50 -8.63 -30.14
N THR A 478 -39.07 -7.48 -29.72
CA THR A 478 -39.23 -6.34 -30.65
C THR A 478 -37.89 -5.98 -31.25
N PRO A 479 -37.67 -6.20 -32.57
CA PRO A 479 -36.35 -6.05 -33.17
C PRO A 479 -35.73 -4.65 -32.92
N GLY A 480 -34.47 -4.60 -32.59
CA GLY A 480 -33.70 -3.35 -32.41
C GLY A 480 -34.06 -2.54 -31.17
N LEU A 481 -35.00 -2.95 -30.30
CA LEU A 481 -35.40 -2.14 -29.14
C LEU A 481 -34.23 -1.78 -28.25
N PHE A 482 -33.44 -2.79 -27.88
CA PHE A 482 -32.28 -2.64 -26.97
C PHE A 482 -30.92 -2.76 -27.66
N GLU A 483 -30.88 -3.27 -28.88
CA GLU A 483 -29.63 -3.40 -29.62
C GLU A 483 -29.03 -2.03 -29.93
N GLY A 484 -27.83 -1.76 -29.42
CA GLY A 484 -27.19 -0.46 -29.48
C GLY A 484 -27.89 0.63 -28.63
N TYR A 485 -28.88 0.26 -27.77
CA TYR A 485 -29.45 1.19 -26.81
C TYR A 485 -28.51 1.37 -25.62
N GLY A 486 -28.09 2.61 -25.41
CA GLY A 486 -27.06 2.89 -24.43
C GLY A 486 -27.20 4.23 -23.73
N ILE A 487 -26.22 4.47 -22.83
CA ILE A 487 -26.03 5.75 -22.17
C ILE A 487 -24.63 6.29 -22.40
N SER A 488 -24.55 7.59 -22.59
CA SER A 488 -23.33 8.39 -22.52
C SER A 488 -23.37 9.23 -21.25
N THR A 489 -22.40 9.03 -20.37
CA THR A 489 -22.31 9.76 -19.11
C THR A 489 -21.10 10.69 -19.14
N LYS A 490 -21.33 11.98 -18.87
CA LYS A 490 -20.29 12.98 -18.66
C LYS A 490 -20.40 13.50 -17.24
N ALA A 491 -19.36 13.34 -16.44
CA ALA A 491 -19.32 13.89 -15.09
C ALA A 491 -18.00 14.62 -14.83
N SER A 492 -18.07 15.64 -14.00
CA SER A 492 -16.93 16.43 -13.57
C SER A 492 -17.02 16.68 -12.07
N ILE A 493 -15.93 16.45 -11.36
CA ILE A 493 -15.78 16.75 -9.93
C ILE A 493 -14.61 17.71 -9.81
N GLN A 494 -14.82 18.85 -9.17
CA GLN A 494 -13.76 19.78 -8.76
C GLN A 494 -13.73 19.84 -7.24
N SER A 495 -12.54 19.83 -6.63
CA SER A 495 -12.39 19.98 -5.21
C SER A 495 -11.15 20.79 -4.84
N LEU A 496 -11.30 21.65 -3.83
CA LEU A 496 -10.22 22.41 -3.23
C LEU A 496 -10.18 22.09 -1.74
N SER A 497 -8.99 21.93 -1.18
CA SER A 497 -8.82 21.70 0.25
C SER A 497 -7.64 22.47 0.77
N ALA A 498 -7.83 23.13 1.92
CA ALA A 498 -6.80 23.83 2.67
C ALA A 498 -6.78 23.31 4.11
N ALA A 499 -5.59 23.23 4.71
CA ALA A 499 -5.48 22.81 6.10
C ALA A 499 -4.26 23.44 6.80
N ALA A 500 -4.41 23.69 8.11
CA ALA A 500 -3.31 24.02 9.01
C ALA A 500 -3.22 22.95 10.10
N PHE A 501 -2.01 22.52 10.46
CA PHE A 501 -1.80 21.45 11.43
C PHE A 501 -0.58 21.68 12.31
N ALA A 502 -0.65 21.10 13.51
CA ALA A 502 0.45 21.04 14.46
C ALA A 502 0.42 19.71 15.22
N ASN A 503 1.59 19.16 15.52
CA ASN A 503 1.75 18.02 16.42
C ASN A 503 3.00 18.26 17.25
N VAL A 504 2.87 18.27 18.57
CA VAL A 504 3.92 18.62 19.52
C VAL A 504 4.22 17.42 20.40
N ASP A 505 5.45 17.21 20.75
CA ASP A 505 5.93 16.19 21.70
C ASP A 505 6.53 16.94 22.89
N ILE A 506 5.89 16.83 24.05
CA ILE A 506 6.26 17.50 25.29
C ILE A 506 6.79 16.45 26.27
N ALA A 507 8.09 16.47 26.54
CA ALA A 507 8.71 15.65 27.56
C ALA A 507 8.42 16.26 28.95
N VAL A 508 7.33 15.79 29.58
CA VAL A 508 6.95 16.21 30.95
C VAL A 508 8.05 15.79 31.94
N THR A 509 8.54 14.57 31.79
CA THR A 509 9.77 14.03 32.41
C THR A 509 10.59 13.31 31.33
N PRO A 510 11.84 12.90 31.60
CA PRO A 510 12.61 12.11 30.65
C PRO A 510 11.93 10.81 30.20
N SER A 511 11.00 10.29 31.01
CA SER A 511 10.28 9.03 30.75
C SER A 511 8.83 9.23 30.34
N LEU A 512 8.22 10.40 30.57
CA LEU A 512 6.81 10.68 30.31
C LEU A 512 6.67 11.77 29.25
N HIS A 513 6.03 11.44 28.14
CA HIS A 513 5.76 12.34 27.03
C HIS A 513 4.26 12.50 26.81
N VAL A 514 3.84 13.72 26.51
CA VAL A 514 2.47 14.05 26.10
C VAL A 514 2.52 14.66 24.69
N LEU A 515 1.72 14.09 23.77
CA LEU A 515 1.79 14.44 22.36
C LEU A 515 0.41 14.89 21.86
N PRO A 516 0.05 16.18 22.06
CA PRO A 516 -1.13 16.77 21.43
C PRO A 516 -0.90 17.05 19.95
N GLY A 517 -1.94 16.83 19.14
CA GLY A 517 -1.99 17.21 17.75
C GLY A 517 -3.34 17.80 17.37
N LEU A 518 -3.33 18.76 16.45
CA LEU A 518 -4.51 19.47 15.99
C LEU A 518 -4.38 19.73 14.48
N ARG A 519 -5.50 19.62 13.75
CA ARG A 519 -5.59 20.03 12.34
C ARG A 519 -6.97 20.57 12.04
N PHE A 520 -7.02 21.71 11.41
CA PHE A 520 -8.22 22.31 10.85
C PHE A 520 -8.18 22.21 9.34
N ASN A 521 -9.28 21.72 8.72
CA ASN A 521 -9.42 21.53 7.27
C ASN A 521 -10.65 22.31 6.80
N ILE A 522 -10.53 22.89 5.60
CA ILE A 522 -11.63 23.46 4.82
C ILE A 522 -11.63 22.73 3.48
N ASP A 523 -12.78 22.19 3.10
CA ASP A 523 -12.96 21.40 1.89
C ASP A 523 -14.15 21.92 1.10
N THR A 524 -13.97 22.12 -0.23
CA THR A 524 -15.04 22.40 -1.18
C THR A 524 -15.11 21.32 -2.23
N LYS A 525 -16.29 20.94 -2.68
CA LYS A 525 -16.47 19.93 -3.73
C LYS A 525 -17.70 20.27 -4.58
N ASP A 526 -17.49 20.44 -5.89
CA ASP A 526 -18.52 20.69 -6.89
C ASP A 526 -18.63 19.48 -7.82
N VAL A 527 -19.86 19.12 -8.20
CA VAL A 527 -20.16 18.06 -9.14
C VAL A 527 -21.11 18.53 -10.24
N LEU A 528 -20.79 18.17 -11.47
CA LEU A 528 -21.67 18.26 -12.63
C LEU A 528 -21.86 16.85 -13.19
N TYR A 529 -23.08 16.44 -13.43
CA TYR A 529 -23.44 15.14 -13.98
C TYR A 529 -24.45 15.27 -15.10
N ASN A 530 -24.17 14.64 -16.24
CA ASN A 530 -25.06 14.54 -17.37
C ASN A 530 -25.00 13.14 -17.98
N ARG A 531 -26.12 12.46 -18.03
CA ARG A 531 -26.31 11.15 -18.65
C ARG A 531 -27.39 11.25 -19.71
N ALA A 532 -27.05 10.98 -20.95
CA ALA A 532 -27.95 10.98 -22.09
C ALA A 532 -28.10 9.57 -22.65
N VAL A 533 -29.33 9.15 -22.94
CA VAL A 533 -29.63 7.91 -23.66
C VAL A 533 -29.43 8.10 -25.16
N TYR A 534 -29.06 7.02 -25.85
CA TYR A 534 -28.91 7.00 -27.29
C TYR A 534 -29.26 5.63 -27.88
N GLY A 535 -29.43 5.53 -29.16
CA GLY A 535 -29.59 4.28 -29.93
C GLY A 535 -30.88 3.51 -29.64
N GLY A 536 -30.88 2.24 -30.04
CA GLY A 536 -32.06 1.39 -30.01
C GLY A 536 -33.20 1.85 -30.92
N LEU A 537 -34.30 1.10 -30.95
CA LEU A 537 -35.47 1.43 -31.73
C LEU A 537 -36.04 2.81 -31.34
N GLN A 538 -36.22 3.68 -32.29
CA GLN A 538 -36.95 4.92 -32.10
C GLN A 538 -38.45 4.63 -32.17
N THR A 539 -39.17 4.92 -31.10
CA THR A 539 -40.59 4.58 -30.94
C THR A 539 -41.33 5.63 -30.13
N THR A 540 -42.61 5.78 -30.39
CA THR A 540 -43.56 6.56 -29.58
C THR A 540 -44.52 5.67 -28.81
N ASP A 541 -44.42 4.34 -28.94
CA ASP A 541 -45.23 3.39 -28.22
C ASP A 541 -44.90 3.47 -26.69
N PRO A 542 -45.90 3.82 -25.84
CA PRO A 542 -45.68 3.98 -24.41
C PRO A 542 -45.17 2.72 -23.71
N ALA A 543 -45.57 1.53 -24.16
CA ALA A 543 -45.12 0.26 -23.55
C ALA A 543 -43.66 -0.03 -23.88
N LEU A 544 -43.21 0.22 -25.11
CA LEU A 544 -41.81 0.07 -25.51
C LEU A 544 -40.94 1.16 -24.87
N LEU A 545 -41.45 2.39 -24.74
CA LEU A 545 -40.75 3.46 -24.02
C LEU A 545 -40.56 3.11 -22.53
N ALA A 546 -41.57 2.52 -21.88
CA ALA A 546 -41.49 2.09 -20.50
C ALA A 546 -40.41 1.03 -20.33
N LEU A 547 -40.27 0.08 -21.26
CA LEU A 547 -39.19 -0.93 -21.24
C LEU A 547 -37.81 -0.31 -21.39
N LYS A 548 -37.64 0.64 -22.34
CA LYS A 548 -36.38 1.39 -22.52
C LYS A 548 -36.03 2.16 -21.26
N ASN A 549 -36.96 2.87 -20.66
CA ASN A 549 -36.74 3.66 -19.43
C ASN A 549 -36.47 2.80 -18.21
N ALA A 550 -36.91 1.55 -18.17
CA ALA A 550 -36.56 0.60 -17.12
C ALA A 550 -35.09 0.14 -17.19
N VAL A 551 -34.44 0.31 -18.35
CA VAL A 551 -32.99 0.00 -18.52
C VAL A 551 -32.14 1.25 -18.37
N TYR A 552 -32.44 2.30 -19.17
CA TYR A 552 -31.65 3.54 -19.17
C TYR A 552 -32.57 4.77 -19.24
N THR A 553 -32.21 5.82 -18.48
CA THR A 553 -32.89 7.11 -18.43
C THR A 553 -31.91 8.26 -18.54
N ASN A 554 -32.35 9.38 -19.10
CA ASN A 554 -31.63 10.65 -19.02
C ASN A 554 -31.55 11.11 -17.56
N GLN A 555 -30.43 11.67 -17.16
CA GLN A 555 -30.29 12.34 -15.86
C GLN A 555 -29.33 13.51 -15.97
N GLN A 556 -29.71 14.63 -15.36
CA GLN A 556 -28.82 15.77 -15.24
C GLN A 556 -28.98 16.40 -13.86
N TYR A 557 -27.87 16.65 -13.18
CA TYR A 557 -27.84 17.38 -11.92
C TYR A 557 -26.49 18.06 -11.69
N ALA A 558 -26.52 19.08 -10.86
CA ALA A 558 -25.36 19.74 -10.27
C ALA A 558 -25.53 19.77 -8.76
N SER A 559 -24.44 19.68 -8.04
CA SER A 559 -24.42 19.79 -6.59
C SER A 559 -23.10 20.35 -6.12
N SER A 560 -23.14 21.05 -4.98
CA SER A 560 -21.97 21.62 -4.31
C SER A 560 -22.01 21.30 -2.82
N ALA A 561 -20.85 21.14 -2.22
CA ALA A 561 -20.71 20.93 -0.78
C ALA A 561 -19.45 21.62 -0.26
N ASP A 562 -19.67 22.42 0.79
CA ASP A 562 -18.61 23.05 1.58
C ASP A 562 -18.62 22.46 2.97
N GLU A 563 -17.44 22.15 3.51
CA GLU A 563 -17.31 21.65 4.87
C GLU A 563 -16.03 22.12 5.55
N ASP A 564 -16.11 22.25 6.87
CA ASP A 564 -14.94 22.41 7.73
C ASP A 564 -14.85 21.25 8.74
N ASN A 565 -13.64 20.84 9.05
CA ASN A 565 -13.40 19.72 9.96
C ASN A 565 -12.21 19.98 10.85
N LEU A 566 -12.43 19.79 12.16
CA LEU A 566 -11.40 19.81 13.17
C LEU A 566 -11.05 18.37 13.57
N THR A 567 -9.79 17.98 13.39
CA THR A 567 -9.27 16.69 13.86
C THR A 567 -8.21 16.93 14.93
N TYR A 568 -8.17 16.04 15.91
CA TYR A 568 -7.21 16.12 17.01
C TYR A 568 -6.79 14.74 17.49
N ASN A 569 -5.62 14.69 18.10
CA ASN A 569 -5.13 13.51 18.81
C ASN A 569 -4.45 13.93 20.11
N LEU A 570 -4.50 13.03 21.08
CA LEU A 570 -3.72 13.13 22.31
C LEU A 570 -3.09 11.76 22.57
N THR A 571 -1.76 11.72 22.58
CA THR A 571 -1.01 10.52 22.95
C THR A 571 -0.24 10.78 24.23
N VAL A 572 -0.30 9.83 25.17
CA VAL A 572 0.56 9.78 26.35
C VAL A 572 1.48 8.58 26.19
N ALA A 573 2.79 8.80 26.28
CA ALA A 573 3.79 7.76 26.15
C ALA A 573 4.69 7.71 27.38
N TYR A 574 4.89 6.50 27.91
CA TYR A 574 5.74 6.24 29.07
C TYR A 574 6.91 5.33 28.65
N LYS A 575 8.13 5.86 28.78
CA LYS A 575 9.39 5.23 28.39
C LYS A 575 10.31 5.10 29.61
N PRO A 576 10.10 4.11 30.48
CA PRO A 576 10.92 3.96 31.71
C PRO A 576 12.41 3.67 31.39
N ASN A 577 12.68 3.11 30.23
CA ASN A 577 14.03 2.84 29.72
C ASN A 577 13.99 2.73 28.19
N LYS A 578 15.16 2.51 27.56
CA LYS A 578 15.29 2.40 26.08
C LYS A 578 14.62 1.16 25.47
N ARG A 579 14.21 0.19 26.29
CA ARG A 579 13.65 -1.10 25.84
C ARG A 579 12.13 -1.15 25.91
N ILE A 580 11.48 -0.17 26.55
CA ILE A 580 10.02 -0.18 26.77
C ILE A 580 9.44 1.19 26.40
N ASN A 581 8.42 1.17 25.56
CA ASN A 581 7.61 2.32 25.20
C ASN A 581 6.13 1.90 25.25
N ALA A 582 5.46 2.22 26.35
CA ALA A 582 4.02 2.03 26.53
C ALA A 582 3.28 3.32 26.20
N TYR A 583 2.17 3.24 25.48
CA TYR A 583 1.43 4.43 25.09
C TYR A 583 -0.08 4.20 25.05
N GLY A 584 -0.83 5.31 25.23
CA GLY A 584 -2.25 5.38 24.96
C GLY A 584 -2.57 6.58 24.09
N THR A 585 -3.46 6.40 23.12
CA THR A 585 -3.84 7.44 22.15
C THR A 585 -5.35 7.51 22.01
N TYR A 586 -5.88 8.74 22.07
CA TYR A 586 -7.20 9.07 21.54
C TYR A 586 -7.01 9.93 20.30
N SER A 587 -7.66 9.57 19.18
CA SER A 587 -7.54 10.32 17.93
C SER A 587 -8.87 10.40 17.17
N THR A 588 -8.99 11.44 16.36
CA THR A 588 -10.10 11.65 15.43
C THR A 588 -9.58 11.77 14.00
N ALA A 589 -10.41 11.37 13.04
CA ALA A 589 -10.18 11.57 11.63
C ALA A 589 -11.51 11.70 10.89
N PHE A 590 -11.45 12.12 9.64
CA PHE A 590 -12.64 12.21 8.79
C PHE A 590 -12.31 11.86 7.35
N LYS A 591 -13.35 11.44 6.64
CA LYS A 591 -13.37 11.37 5.18
C LYS A 591 -14.41 12.38 4.70
N PRO A 592 -14.08 13.30 3.79
CA PRO A 592 -14.94 14.40 3.39
C PRO A 592 -16.22 13.90 2.73
N VAL A 593 -17.15 14.81 2.51
CA VAL A 593 -18.37 14.54 1.75
C VAL A 593 -18.05 13.80 0.45
N GLY A 594 -18.82 12.74 0.20
CA GLY A 594 -18.78 12.04 -1.08
C GLY A 594 -19.83 12.63 -2.03
N VAL A 595 -19.64 12.37 -3.33
CA VAL A 595 -20.61 12.77 -4.35
C VAL A 595 -20.93 11.58 -5.25
N ASN A 596 -22.22 11.41 -5.62
CA ASN A 596 -22.61 10.35 -6.54
C ASN A 596 -22.40 10.80 -7.98
N VAL A 597 -21.61 10.04 -8.75
CA VAL A 597 -21.33 10.25 -10.19
C VAL A 597 -21.57 8.98 -11.03
N ALA A 598 -22.38 8.05 -10.52
CA ALA A 598 -22.82 6.85 -11.24
C ALA A 598 -24.32 6.89 -11.59
N GLY A 599 -24.99 7.99 -11.30
CA GLY A 599 -26.43 8.20 -11.38
C GLY A 599 -27.09 8.10 -10.00
N LEU A 600 -28.30 8.62 -9.92
CA LEU A 600 -29.13 8.65 -8.73
C LEU A 600 -30.38 7.80 -8.93
N PRO A 601 -30.98 7.24 -7.87
CA PRO A 601 -32.34 6.71 -7.93
C PRO A 601 -33.32 7.79 -8.42
N THR A 602 -34.42 7.36 -9.03
CA THR A 602 -35.47 8.28 -9.51
C THR A 602 -36.68 8.20 -8.57
N VAL A 603 -37.23 9.37 -8.25
CA VAL A 603 -38.48 9.51 -7.52
C VAL A 603 -39.42 10.29 -8.39
N ASN A 604 -40.59 9.74 -8.73
CA ASN A 604 -41.56 10.37 -9.64
C ASN A 604 -40.93 10.80 -10.99
N GLY A 605 -40.01 9.97 -11.52
CA GLY A 605 -39.35 10.24 -12.81
C GLY A 605 -38.21 11.28 -12.75
N GLN A 606 -37.94 11.87 -11.60
CA GLN A 606 -36.86 12.83 -11.40
C GLN A 606 -35.69 12.24 -10.55
N PRO A 607 -34.45 12.62 -10.81
CA PRO A 607 -33.33 12.20 -9.97
C PRO A 607 -33.52 12.66 -8.52
N ALA A 608 -33.26 11.77 -7.54
CA ALA A 608 -33.26 12.09 -6.12
C ALA A 608 -32.01 12.90 -5.77
N THR A 609 -32.02 14.20 -6.03
CA THR A 609 -30.85 15.09 -5.93
C THR A 609 -30.36 15.29 -4.51
N ASP A 610 -31.15 15.01 -3.50
CA ASP A 610 -30.80 14.94 -2.09
C ASP A 610 -29.76 13.83 -1.81
N LEU A 611 -29.70 12.80 -2.65
CA LEU A 611 -28.71 11.73 -2.60
C LEU A 611 -27.43 12.02 -3.40
N ALA A 612 -27.34 13.20 -4.06
CA ALA A 612 -26.16 13.57 -4.85
C ALA A 612 -24.92 13.76 -3.95
N VAL A 613 -25.14 14.24 -2.71
CA VAL A 613 -24.08 14.45 -1.71
C VAL A 613 -24.34 13.54 -0.53
N ILE A 614 -23.30 12.87 -0.07
CA ILE A 614 -23.33 11.98 1.10
C ILE A 614 -22.51 12.57 2.24
N LYS A 615 -22.98 12.35 3.47
CA LYS A 615 -22.37 12.91 4.69
C LYS A 615 -20.91 12.51 4.84
N PRO A 616 -20.09 13.38 5.45
CA PRO A 616 -18.71 13.06 5.79
C PRO A 616 -18.65 11.94 6.84
N GLU A 617 -17.71 11.02 6.66
CA GLU A 617 -17.44 9.95 7.60
C GLU A 617 -16.61 10.49 8.76
N LYS A 618 -17.05 10.32 10.01
CA LYS A 618 -16.38 10.81 11.24
C LYS A 618 -15.91 9.63 12.10
N VAL A 619 -14.63 9.63 12.42
CA VAL A 619 -13.95 8.54 13.15
C VAL A 619 -13.51 9.03 14.54
N LYS A 620 -13.77 8.19 15.55
CA LYS A 620 -13.19 8.27 16.90
C LYS A 620 -12.44 6.97 17.18
N HIS A 621 -11.24 7.10 17.69
CA HIS A 621 -10.35 5.96 17.88
C HIS A 621 -9.64 6.04 19.23
N LEU A 622 -9.63 4.91 19.94
CA LEU A 622 -8.90 4.72 21.18
C LEU A 622 -7.93 3.54 20.99
N GLU A 623 -6.69 3.73 21.37
CA GLU A 623 -5.62 2.73 21.22
C GLU A 623 -4.73 2.71 22.46
N ALA A 624 -4.29 1.51 22.85
CA ALA A 624 -3.19 1.32 23.77
C ALA A 624 -2.16 0.37 23.18
N GLY A 625 -0.89 0.70 23.31
CA GLY A 625 0.19 -0.10 22.72
C GLY A 625 1.41 -0.22 23.64
N LEU A 626 2.12 -1.32 23.45
CA LEU A 626 3.39 -1.62 24.11
C LEU A 626 4.42 -1.99 23.05
N LYS A 627 5.47 -1.22 22.93
CA LYS A 627 6.64 -1.55 22.10
C LYS A 627 7.79 -1.91 23.01
N THR A 628 8.40 -3.07 22.78
CA THR A 628 9.46 -3.55 23.64
C THR A 628 10.54 -4.30 22.89
N THR A 629 11.75 -4.20 23.38
CA THR A 629 12.94 -4.93 22.93
C THR A 629 13.47 -5.72 24.14
N PRO A 630 12.82 -6.85 24.50
CA PRO A 630 13.18 -7.62 25.72
C PRO A 630 14.63 -8.10 25.71
N LEU A 631 15.14 -8.45 24.54
CA LEU A 631 16.55 -8.79 24.26
C LEU A 631 17.05 -7.91 23.11
N ASP A 632 18.34 -7.73 22.96
CA ASP A 632 18.93 -6.84 21.95
C ASP A 632 18.54 -7.19 20.51
N ASP A 633 18.30 -8.46 20.23
CA ASP A 633 17.92 -8.99 18.92
C ASP A 633 16.43 -9.44 18.84
N PHE A 634 15.60 -9.09 19.85
CA PHE A 634 14.19 -9.49 19.93
C PHE A 634 13.26 -8.29 20.12
N ILE A 635 12.41 -8.04 19.14
CA ILE A 635 11.36 -7.02 19.17
C ILE A 635 10.02 -7.72 19.41
N LEU A 636 9.22 -7.18 20.31
CA LEU A 636 7.86 -7.62 20.60
C LEU A 636 6.97 -6.40 20.82
N ASN A 637 6.02 -6.16 19.92
CA ASN A 637 5.08 -5.05 19.95
C ASN A 637 3.65 -5.60 20.05
N PHE A 638 2.86 -5.02 20.93
CA PHE A 638 1.45 -5.37 21.10
C PHE A 638 0.58 -4.10 21.10
N THR A 639 -0.58 -4.18 20.44
CA THR A 639 -1.52 -3.05 20.35
C THR A 639 -2.95 -3.56 20.44
N ILE A 640 -3.80 -2.86 21.19
CA ILE A 640 -5.25 -3.05 21.21
C ILE A 640 -5.93 -1.75 20.82
N TYR A 641 -7.07 -1.85 20.15
CA TYR A 641 -7.75 -0.66 19.66
C TYR A 641 -9.28 -0.83 19.56
N LYS A 642 -9.96 0.31 19.62
CA LYS A 642 -11.39 0.46 19.34
C LYS A 642 -11.60 1.66 18.44
N THR A 643 -12.36 1.48 17.36
CA THR A 643 -12.72 2.53 16.41
C THR A 643 -14.24 2.57 16.26
N ASP A 644 -14.82 3.74 16.48
CA ASP A 644 -16.23 4.05 16.20
C ASP A 644 -16.32 5.00 15.02
N ILE A 645 -17.12 4.66 14.01
CA ILE A 645 -17.31 5.44 12.79
C ILE A 645 -18.78 5.80 12.68
N ARG A 646 -19.07 7.06 12.47
CA ARG A 646 -20.41 7.57 12.13
C ARG A 646 -20.49 7.94 10.67
N ASP A 647 -21.66 7.73 10.08
CA ASP A 647 -21.94 8.02 8.68
C ASP A 647 -20.94 7.34 7.72
N TYR A 648 -20.64 6.05 7.98
CA TYR A 648 -19.69 5.25 7.18
C TYR A 648 -20.12 5.21 5.71
N GLN A 649 -19.28 5.71 4.82
CA GLN A 649 -19.56 5.80 3.39
C GLN A 649 -19.38 4.41 2.75
N THR A 650 -20.46 3.85 2.21
CA THR A 650 -20.47 2.52 1.61
C THR A 650 -21.28 2.49 0.32
N ASN A 651 -21.12 1.44 -0.48
CA ASN A 651 -21.93 1.21 -1.67
C ASN A 651 -23.29 0.63 -1.28
N VAL A 652 -24.35 1.17 -1.87
CA VAL A 652 -25.70 0.64 -1.82
C VAL A 652 -26.17 0.37 -3.25
N GLN A 653 -26.89 -0.71 -3.44
CA GLN A 653 -27.44 -1.06 -4.73
C GLN A 653 -28.77 -0.37 -4.96
N SER A 654 -28.97 0.19 -6.18
CA SER A 654 -30.27 0.73 -6.54
C SER A 654 -31.35 -0.36 -6.54
N PRO A 655 -32.52 -0.12 -5.93
CA PRO A 655 -33.63 -1.06 -5.98
C PRO A 655 -34.28 -1.18 -7.37
N GLU A 656 -33.92 -0.30 -8.31
CA GLU A 656 -34.51 -0.29 -9.66
C GLU A 656 -34.20 -1.58 -10.40
N LEU A 657 -35.24 -2.11 -11.04
CA LEU A 657 -35.19 -3.31 -11.85
C LEU A 657 -34.50 -3.01 -13.18
N GLY A 658 -33.50 -3.78 -13.56
CA GLY A 658 -32.96 -3.78 -14.91
C GLY A 658 -31.43 -3.62 -14.98
N VAL A 659 -30.83 -2.74 -14.23
CA VAL A 659 -29.37 -2.55 -14.23
C VAL A 659 -28.87 -2.50 -12.79
N ASN A 660 -27.86 -3.33 -12.50
CA ASN A 660 -27.20 -3.32 -11.20
C ASN A 660 -26.35 -2.03 -11.09
N ARG A 661 -26.93 -0.96 -10.59
CA ARG A 661 -26.23 0.30 -10.32
C ARG A 661 -26.08 0.50 -8.83
N GLY A 662 -24.83 0.56 -8.40
CA GLY A 662 -24.50 1.00 -7.07
C GLY A 662 -24.46 2.53 -7.00
N TYR A 663 -25.06 3.11 -6.00
CA TYR A 663 -24.82 4.47 -5.55
C TYR A 663 -24.23 4.44 -4.15
N ILE A 664 -23.69 5.55 -3.72
CA ILE A 664 -23.07 5.65 -2.40
C ILE A 664 -24.07 6.19 -1.41
N ALA A 665 -24.07 5.60 -0.21
CA ALA A 665 -24.86 6.05 0.93
C ALA A 665 -24.02 5.92 2.22
N ASN A 666 -24.59 6.38 3.32
CA ASN A 666 -23.98 6.24 4.65
C ASN A 666 -24.65 5.09 5.43
N ALA A 667 -23.85 4.15 5.94
CA ALA A 667 -24.25 3.34 7.08
C ALA A 667 -24.13 4.18 8.35
N GLU A 668 -25.14 4.18 9.21
CA GLU A 668 -25.25 5.13 10.31
C GLU A 668 -24.10 4.98 11.32
N GLN A 669 -23.73 3.73 11.65
CA GLN A 669 -22.67 3.48 12.61
C GLN A 669 -21.95 2.14 12.38
N VAL A 670 -20.63 2.20 12.44
CA VAL A 670 -19.72 1.03 12.39
C VAL A 670 -18.82 1.05 13.62
N ARG A 671 -18.49 -0.15 14.13
CA ARG A 671 -17.51 -0.33 15.21
C ARG A 671 -16.51 -1.40 14.87
N ILE A 672 -15.25 -1.15 15.18
CA ILE A 672 -14.16 -2.11 15.05
C ILE A 672 -13.43 -2.21 16.39
N ASN A 673 -13.26 -3.44 16.87
CA ASN A 673 -12.38 -3.78 17.98
C ASN A 673 -11.29 -4.71 17.47
N GLY A 674 -10.06 -4.54 17.94
CA GLY A 674 -8.99 -5.41 17.48
C GLY A 674 -7.77 -5.42 18.38
N ALA A 675 -6.91 -6.38 18.07
CA ALA A 675 -5.61 -6.57 18.69
C ALA A 675 -4.57 -6.97 17.65
N GLU A 676 -3.36 -6.52 17.81
CA GLU A 676 -2.24 -6.82 16.93
C GLU A 676 -0.99 -7.19 17.73
N LEU A 677 -0.26 -8.17 17.23
CA LEU A 677 1.03 -8.59 17.75
C LEU A 677 2.03 -8.57 16.60
N GLU A 678 3.20 -7.99 16.84
CA GLU A 678 4.33 -8.02 15.90
C GLU A 678 5.58 -8.43 16.62
N THR A 679 6.35 -9.31 16.01
CA THR A 679 7.60 -9.80 16.57
C THR A 679 8.66 -9.93 15.48
N SER A 680 9.91 -9.70 15.87
CA SER A 680 11.10 -9.98 15.06
C SER A 680 12.20 -10.47 15.97
N TYR A 681 12.84 -11.58 15.60
CA TYR A 681 13.92 -12.18 16.38
C TYR A 681 15.06 -12.60 15.45
N ARG A 682 16.27 -12.18 15.79
CA ARG A 682 17.49 -12.63 15.15
C ARG A 682 18.24 -13.61 16.07
N ALA A 683 18.14 -14.89 15.76
CA ALA A 683 18.83 -15.94 16.51
C ALA A 683 20.29 -16.07 16.02
N GLY A 684 21.17 -15.33 16.65
CA GLY A 684 22.58 -15.23 16.27
C GLY A 684 22.79 -14.59 14.91
N LYS A 685 23.82 -15.03 14.16
CA LYS A 685 24.21 -14.45 12.86
C LYS A 685 23.53 -15.12 11.66
N ARG A 686 22.81 -16.22 11.86
CA ARG A 686 22.32 -17.08 10.78
C ARG A 686 20.83 -17.08 10.57
N PHE A 687 20.04 -16.88 11.63
CA PHE A 687 18.59 -16.99 11.57
C PHE A 687 17.93 -15.65 11.88
N THR A 688 16.98 -15.26 11.04
CA THR A 688 16.07 -14.14 11.31
C THR A 688 14.65 -14.66 11.21
N PHE A 689 13.82 -14.39 12.20
CA PHE A 689 12.40 -14.73 12.24
C PHE A 689 11.58 -13.46 12.39
N TYR A 690 10.40 -13.45 11.77
CA TYR A 690 9.39 -12.42 12.01
C TYR A 690 8.02 -13.07 12.09
N GLY A 691 7.13 -12.43 12.82
CA GLY A 691 5.75 -12.87 12.96
C GLY A 691 4.84 -11.69 13.22
N SER A 692 3.63 -11.76 12.71
CA SER A 692 2.61 -10.75 12.87
C SER A 692 1.25 -11.41 12.92
N ALA A 693 0.40 -11.01 13.87
CA ALA A 693 -0.97 -11.48 14.03
C ALA A 693 -1.91 -10.31 14.18
N ALA A 694 -3.07 -10.38 13.54
CA ALA A 694 -4.13 -9.39 13.65
C ALA A 694 -5.47 -10.07 13.95
N PHE A 695 -6.14 -9.59 14.98
CA PHE A 695 -7.53 -9.87 15.28
C PHE A 695 -8.33 -8.60 14.97
N THR A 696 -9.41 -8.72 14.18
CA THR A 696 -10.25 -7.58 13.78
C THR A 696 -11.72 -8.01 13.79
N ASP A 697 -12.48 -7.45 14.71
CA ASP A 697 -13.93 -7.64 14.79
C ASP A 697 -14.63 -6.34 14.36
N ALA A 698 -15.10 -6.31 13.10
CA ALA A 698 -15.69 -5.15 12.45
C ALA A 698 -17.18 -5.39 12.16
N GLN A 699 -18.07 -4.54 12.68
CA GLN A 699 -19.52 -4.71 12.64
C GLN A 699 -20.25 -3.41 12.31
N TYR A 700 -21.35 -3.53 11.57
CA TYR A 700 -22.36 -2.50 11.50
C TYR A 700 -23.13 -2.47 12.84
N ILE A 701 -22.98 -1.41 13.60
CA ILE A 701 -23.80 -1.22 14.82
C ILE A 701 -25.21 -0.81 14.41
N ARG A 702 -25.32 -0.01 13.34
CA ARG A 702 -26.59 0.37 12.73
C ARG A 702 -26.41 0.54 11.22
N PHE A 703 -27.19 -0.20 10.46
CA PHE A 703 -27.33 -0.03 9.02
C PHE A 703 -28.73 -0.51 8.58
N ALA A 704 -29.71 0.40 8.72
CA ALA A 704 -31.12 0.09 8.51
C ALA A 704 -31.48 -0.04 7.01
N ASN A 705 -30.77 0.63 6.11
CA ASN A 705 -31.07 0.70 4.68
C ASN A 705 -29.93 0.11 3.84
N ALA A 706 -29.50 -1.11 4.18
CA ALA A 706 -28.51 -1.82 3.40
C ALA A 706 -29.13 -2.48 2.15
N PRO A 707 -28.33 -2.73 1.08
CA PRO A 707 -28.82 -3.46 -0.09
C PRO A 707 -29.25 -4.89 0.31
N LEU A 708 -30.21 -5.47 -0.44
CA LEU A 708 -30.55 -6.87 -0.28
C LEU A 708 -29.36 -7.77 -0.65
N PRO A 709 -29.14 -8.90 0.04
CA PRO A 709 -28.21 -9.90 -0.43
C PRO A 709 -28.72 -10.54 -1.73
N LEU A 710 -27.81 -11.13 -2.51
CA LEU A 710 -28.11 -11.65 -3.86
C LEU A 710 -29.34 -12.54 -3.89
N GLU A 711 -29.45 -13.49 -2.97
CA GLU A 711 -30.55 -14.46 -2.87
C GLU A 711 -31.92 -13.83 -2.52
N GLU A 712 -31.92 -12.66 -1.91
CA GLU A 712 -33.15 -11.93 -1.55
C GLU A 712 -33.54 -10.88 -2.61
N THR A 713 -32.77 -10.71 -3.67
CA THR A 713 -33.08 -9.74 -4.72
C THR A 713 -34.47 -10.04 -5.35
N GLY A 714 -35.29 -9.01 -5.45
CA GLY A 714 -36.67 -9.13 -5.95
C GLY A 714 -37.68 -9.57 -4.87
N ASN A 715 -37.28 -9.56 -3.59
CA ASN A 715 -38.21 -9.83 -2.49
C ASN A 715 -39.35 -8.79 -2.49
N THR A 716 -40.59 -9.28 -2.28
CA THR A 716 -41.78 -8.44 -2.20
C THR A 716 -42.49 -8.72 -0.88
N GLN A 717 -42.94 -7.68 -0.20
CA GLN A 717 -43.77 -7.76 0.97
C GLN A 717 -45.07 -6.96 0.71
N TYR A 718 -46.20 -7.57 0.89
CA TYR A 718 -47.53 -6.96 0.62
C TYR A 718 -47.62 -6.35 -0.81
N ASN A 719 -47.10 -7.07 -1.82
CA ASN A 719 -47.01 -6.60 -3.23
C ASN A 719 -46.15 -5.35 -3.46
N ILE A 720 -45.40 -4.90 -2.47
CA ILE A 720 -44.45 -3.81 -2.58
C ILE A 720 -43.04 -4.43 -2.65
N GLN A 721 -42.27 -4.03 -3.65
CA GLN A 721 -40.89 -4.47 -3.76
C GLN A 721 -40.06 -3.95 -2.57
N VAL A 722 -39.44 -4.85 -1.83
CA VAL A 722 -38.50 -4.51 -0.76
C VAL A 722 -37.18 -4.08 -1.38
N ALA A 723 -36.76 -2.85 -1.10
CA ALA A 723 -35.53 -2.26 -1.65
C ALA A 723 -34.32 -2.46 -0.73
N PHE A 724 -34.57 -2.46 0.57
CA PHE A 724 -33.51 -2.42 1.60
C PHE A 724 -33.80 -3.42 2.72
N LYS A 725 -32.73 -3.75 3.46
CA LYS A 725 -32.76 -4.64 4.63
C LYS A 725 -31.98 -4.00 5.77
N ASP A 726 -32.49 -4.12 6.99
CA ASP A 726 -31.72 -3.82 8.20
C ASP A 726 -30.73 -4.95 8.47
N ILE A 727 -29.42 -4.62 8.42
CA ILE A 727 -28.33 -5.54 8.71
C ILE A 727 -27.54 -5.13 9.96
N SER A 728 -28.15 -4.36 10.85
CA SER A 728 -27.53 -3.98 12.11
C SER A 728 -27.05 -5.23 12.87
N GLY A 729 -25.85 -5.19 13.45
CA GLY A 729 -25.16 -6.34 14.05
C GLY A 729 -24.38 -7.21 13.04
N GLY A 730 -24.54 -7.00 11.72
CA GLY A 730 -23.81 -7.72 10.69
C GLY A 730 -22.35 -7.34 10.59
N ARG A 731 -21.53 -8.21 10.01
CA ARG A 731 -20.09 -7.97 9.79
C ARG A 731 -19.84 -7.10 8.56
N LEU A 732 -18.78 -6.27 8.61
CA LEU A 732 -18.30 -5.56 7.44
C LEU A 732 -17.72 -6.52 6.41
N PRO A 733 -17.95 -6.28 5.10
CA PRO A 733 -17.40 -7.11 4.04
C PRO A 733 -15.89 -6.95 3.89
N GLY A 734 -15.25 -8.00 3.39
CA GLY A 734 -13.82 -8.00 3.09
C GLY A 734 -12.92 -8.15 4.32
N ILE A 735 -13.45 -8.34 5.53
CA ILE A 735 -12.68 -8.33 6.78
C ILE A 735 -12.59 -9.74 7.36
N SER A 736 -11.39 -10.30 7.36
CA SER A 736 -11.08 -11.53 8.08
C SER A 736 -10.92 -11.25 9.56
N LYS A 737 -11.54 -12.06 10.41
CA LYS A 737 -11.46 -11.92 11.88
C LYS A 737 -10.04 -12.19 12.38
N TRP A 738 -9.36 -13.15 11.77
CA TRP A 738 -7.98 -13.52 12.06
C TRP A 738 -7.13 -13.48 10.81
N ALA A 739 -5.95 -12.90 10.91
CA ALA A 739 -4.93 -12.96 9.88
C ALA A 739 -3.56 -13.06 10.53
N PHE A 740 -2.68 -13.88 9.93
CA PHE A 740 -1.33 -14.13 10.42
C PHE A 740 -0.33 -14.05 9.27
N SER A 741 0.85 -13.54 9.56
CA SER A 741 2.00 -13.60 8.69
C SER A 741 3.22 -13.99 9.52
N THR A 742 3.96 -14.99 9.07
CA THR A 742 5.22 -15.38 9.71
C THR A 742 6.21 -15.84 8.67
N GLY A 743 7.49 -15.66 8.95
CA GLY A 743 8.54 -16.13 8.06
C GLY A 743 9.89 -16.09 8.70
N GLY A 744 10.87 -16.58 7.98
CA GLY A 744 12.24 -16.59 8.44
C GLY A 744 13.23 -16.74 7.32
N GLU A 745 14.45 -16.30 7.59
CA GLU A 745 15.59 -16.46 6.70
C GLU A 745 16.74 -17.12 7.43
N PHE A 746 17.31 -18.15 6.83
CA PHE A 746 18.57 -18.77 7.21
C PHE A 746 19.67 -18.33 6.26
N THR A 747 20.81 -17.87 6.78
CA THR A 747 21.97 -17.45 6.01
C THR A 747 23.24 -18.10 6.51
N THR A 748 24.08 -18.64 5.60
CA THR A 748 25.37 -19.24 5.95
C THR A 748 26.42 -18.92 4.89
N PRO A 749 27.73 -18.88 5.22
CA PRO A 749 28.77 -18.74 4.21
C PRO A 749 28.68 -19.85 3.15
N ALA A 750 28.79 -19.50 1.89
CA ALA A 750 28.82 -20.45 0.77
C ALA A 750 30.28 -20.89 0.51
N ILE A 751 30.75 -21.89 1.27
CA ILE A 751 32.15 -22.37 1.23
C ILE A 751 32.54 -22.86 -0.18
N PHE A 752 31.59 -23.46 -0.91
CA PHE A 752 31.78 -23.95 -2.28
C PHE A 752 32.05 -22.84 -3.31
N LEU A 753 31.79 -21.56 -2.98
CA LEU A 753 32.09 -20.38 -3.81
C LEU A 753 33.29 -19.59 -3.25
N GLY A 754 34.22 -20.25 -2.54
CA GLY A 754 35.40 -19.61 -1.99
C GLY A 754 35.17 -18.71 -0.79
N GLY A 755 34.00 -18.82 -0.10
CA GLY A 755 33.66 -18.08 1.13
C GLY A 755 33.31 -16.60 0.93
N ALA A 756 33.42 -16.08 -0.29
CA ALA A 756 33.03 -14.69 -0.61
C ALA A 756 31.51 -14.53 -0.78
N ALA A 757 30.76 -15.61 -0.88
CA ALA A 757 29.31 -15.62 -1.01
C ALA A 757 28.63 -16.19 0.21
N LYS A 758 27.35 -15.84 0.40
CA LYS A 758 26.44 -16.40 1.40
C LYS A 758 25.32 -17.15 0.71
N PHE A 759 25.07 -18.36 1.16
CA PHE A 759 23.85 -19.08 0.85
C PHE A 759 22.73 -18.57 1.75
N PHE A 760 21.51 -18.46 1.22
CA PHE A 760 20.31 -18.13 2.00
C PHE A 760 19.13 -18.99 1.58
N MET A 761 18.25 -19.25 2.54
CA MET A 761 16.94 -19.86 2.36
C MET A 761 15.93 -19.09 3.19
N ALA A 762 14.81 -18.75 2.61
CA ALA A 762 13.74 -18.04 3.29
C ALA A 762 12.37 -18.62 2.95
N THR A 763 11.45 -18.54 3.89
CA THR A 763 10.05 -18.95 3.72
C THR A 763 9.14 -17.95 4.42
N ASP A 764 7.95 -17.75 3.82
CA ASP A 764 6.91 -16.88 4.34
C ASP A 764 5.59 -17.64 4.31
N LEU A 765 4.82 -17.57 5.39
CA LEU A 765 3.47 -18.11 5.51
C LEU A 765 2.51 -16.96 5.81
N PHE A 766 1.47 -16.84 5.02
CA PHE A 766 0.34 -15.94 5.23
C PHE A 766 -0.93 -16.75 5.40
N TYR A 767 -1.73 -16.40 6.40
CA TYR A 767 -3.06 -16.99 6.63
C TYR A 767 -4.08 -15.89 6.89
N ARG A 768 -5.30 -16.10 6.41
CA ARG A 768 -6.48 -15.31 6.79
C ARG A 768 -7.70 -16.20 6.96
N SER A 769 -8.52 -15.90 7.96
CA SER A 769 -9.80 -16.57 8.16
C SER A 769 -10.85 -16.13 7.14
N GLY A 770 -11.93 -16.89 7.00
CA GLY A 770 -13.02 -16.59 6.09
C GLY A 770 -13.70 -15.24 6.36
N TYR A 771 -14.28 -14.67 5.30
CA TYR A 771 -14.93 -13.35 5.31
C TYR A 771 -16.05 -13.26 4.28
N SER A 772 -17.00 -12.35 4.50
CA SER A 772 -18.05 -12.04 3.54
C SER A 772 -17.53 -11.13 2.43
N SER A 773 -17.90 -11.43 1.19
CA SER A 773 -17.59 -10.60 0.01
C SER A 773 -18.77 -9.69 -0.39
N SER A 774 -19.85 -9.66 0.37
CA SER A 774 -21.05 -8.87 0.09
C SER A 774 -21.26 -7.78 1.13
N PRO A 775 -21.69 -6.57 0.72
CA PRO A 775 -22.09 -5.51 1.65
C PRO A 775 -23.17 -5.94 2.65
N SER A 776 -24.08 -6.80 2.22
CA SER A 776 -25.07 -7.44 3.08
C SER A 776 -24.74 -8.92 3.26
N PRO A 777 -24.99 -9.50 4.44
CA PRO A 777 -24.78 -10.92 4.68
C PRO A 777 -25.51 -11.78 3.63
N SER A 778 -24.76 -12.59 2.90
CA SER A 778 -25.27 -13.55 1.91
C SER A 778 -24.80 -14.95 2.28
N ALA A 779 -25.64 -15.95 2.05
CA ALA A 779 -25.24 -17.35 2.22
C ALA A 779 -24.21 -17.81 1.18
N TYR A 780 -24.13 -17.15 0.04
CA TYR A 780 -23.34 -17.58 -1.13
C TYR A 780 -22.06 -16.78 -1.36
N LEU A 781 -22.02 -15.53 -0.93
CA LEU A 781 -20.88 -14.65 -1.19
C LEU A 781 -19.88 -14.65 -0.01
N ASN A 782 -19.61 -15.82 0.54
CA ASN A 782 -18.62 -16.02 1.58
C ASN A 782 -17.36 -16.66 1.02
N ILE A 783 -16.23 -16.15 1.41
CA ILE A 783 -14.91 -16.65 1.04
C ILE A 783 -14.33 -17.42 2.22
N GLU A 784 -13.93 -18.66 1.99
CA GLU A 784 -13.29 -19.49 3.00
C GLU A 784 -11.90 -18.98 3.37
N GLY A 785 -11.45 -19.31 4.57
CA GLY A 785 -10.10 -19.01 5.00
C GLY A 785 -9.06 -19.80 4.20
N TYR A 786 -7.91 -19.19 3.96
CA TYR A 786 -6.81 -19.82 3.23
C TYR A 786 -5.44 -19.44 3.77
N ALA A 787 -4.47 -20.30 3.45
CA ALA A 787 -3.05 -20.07 3.73
C ALA A 787 -2.24 -20.11 2.44
N LEU A 788 -1.25 -19.24 2.33
CA LEU A 788 -0.27 -19.20 1.24
C LEU A 788 1.12 -19.36 1.83
N VAL A 789 1.92 -20.21 1.20
CA VAL A 789 3.34 -20.41 1.55
C VAL A 789 4.19 -20.00 0.36
N ASN A 790 5.18 -19.15 0.61
CA ASN A 790 6.16 -18.72 -0.36
C ASN A 790 7.56 -19.15 0.10
N GLY A 791 8.47 -19.36 -0.84
CA GLY A 791 9.84 -19.74 -0.52
C GLY A 791 10.84 -19.16 -1.50
N ARG A 792 12.08 -19.00 -1.05
CA ARG A 792 13.21 -18.59 -1.87
C ARG A 792 14.50 -19.21 -1.38
N LEU A 793 15.40 -19.49 -2.32
CA LEU A 793 16.68 -20.16 -2.07
C LEU A 793 17.73 -19.62 -3.02
N GLY A 794 18.90 -19.24 -2.53
CA GLY A 794 19.91 -18.68 -3.40
C GLY A 794 21.23 -18.33 -2.76
N VAL A 795 22.03 -17.58 -3.51
CA VAL A 795 23.34 -17.10 -3.08
C VAL A 795 23.45 -15.59 -3.27
N LYS A 796 24.16 -14.95 -2.34
CA LYS A 796 24.51 -13.51 -2.39
C LYS A 796 26.03 -13.38 -2.25
N ASP A 797 26.69 -12.81 -3.24
CA ASP A 797 28.12 -12.52 -3.18
C ASP A 797 28.37 -11.15 -2.54
N THR A 798 29.46 -11.01 -1.83
CA THR A 798 29.94 -9.72 -1.26
C THR A 798 30.29 -8.67 -2.33
N ARG A 799 30.50 -9.09 -3.59
CA ARG A 799 30.75 -8.23 -4.75
C ARG A 799 29.48 -7.68 -5.41
N GLY A 800 28.30 -7.99 -4.84
CA GLY A 800 27.01 -7.46 -5.29
C GLY A 800 26.21 -8.35 -6.20
N LEU A 801 26.70 -9.55 -6.59
CA LEU A 801 25.94 -10.53 -7.38
C LEU A 801 25.03 -11.35 -6.46
N SER A 802 23.75 -11.49 -6.83
CA SER A 802 22.79 -12.37 -6.17
C SER A 802 22.05 -13.19 -7.23
N ALA A 803 21.88 -14.47 -6.96
CA ALA A 803 21.09 -15.37 -7.81
C ALA A 803 20.23 -16.26 -6.90
N PHE A 804 18.94 -16.33 -7.19
CA PHE A 804 18.02 -17.13 -6.38
C PHE A 804 16.83 -17.64 -7.18
N ILE A 805 16.31 -18.77 -6.77
CA ILE A 805 15.01 -19.30 -7.19
C ILE A 805 13.95 -18.90 -6.17
N TRP A 806 12.73 -18.71 -6.64
CA TRP A 806 11.60 -18.37 -5.81
C TRP A 806 10.35 -19.11 -6.23
N VAL A 807 9.46 -19.35 -5.28
CA VAL A 807 8.12 -19.90 -5.52
C VAL A 807 7.11 -19.14 -4.67
N ARG A 808 5.96 -18.83 -5.24
CA ARG A 808 4.79 -18.26 -4.59
C ARG A 808 3.63 -19.23 -4.69
N ASN A 809 2.78 -19.25 -3.63
CA ASN A 809 1.71 -20.22 -3.52
C ASN A 809 2.25 -21.65 -3.74
N LEU A 810 3.24 -22.06 -2.95
CA LEU A 810 3.98 -23.32 -3.10
C LEU A 810 3.06 -24.54 -3.26
N PHE A 811 1.95 -24.57 -2.51
CA PHE A 811 1.01 -25.70 -2.53
C PHE A 811 -0.08 -25.57 -3.59
N ASN A 812 0.00 -24.57 -4.48
CA ASN A 812 -0.98 -24.28 -5.52
C ASN A 812 -2.41 -24.20 -4.97
N LYS A 813 -2.59 -23.51 -3.84
CA LYS A 813 -3.91 -23.34 -3.21
C LYS A 813 -4.79 -22.48 -4.10
N ASP A 814 -5.94 -23.01 -4.47
CA ASP A 814 -7.00 -22.24 -5.11
C ASP A 814 -7.75 -21.42 -4.06
N TYR A 815 -7.99 -20.14 -4.35
CA TYR A 815 -8.69 -19.23 -3.46
C TYR A 815 -9.37 -18.08 -4.23
N HIS A 816 -10.47 -17.62 -3.66
CA HIS A 816 -11.15 -16.40 -4.12
C HIS A 816 -10.55 -15.18 -3.43
N GLU A 817 -10.30 -14.13 -4.17
CA GLU A 817 -9.99 -12.81 -3.60
C GLU A 817 -11.27 -12.00 -3.37
N GLN A 818 -12.25 -12.14 -4.28
CA GLN A 818 -13.53 -11.44 -4.22
C GLN A 818 -14.61 -12.26 -4.92
N LEU A 819 -15.82 -12.23 -4.38
CA LEU A 819 -17.05 -12.70 -5.03
C LEU A 819 -17.98 -11.51 -5.23
N LEU A 820 -18.57 -11.36 -6.40
CA LEU A 820 -19.44 -10.23 -6.72
C LEU A 820 -20.64 -10.67 -7.57
N PRO A 821 -21.84 -10.09 -7.33
CA PRO A 821 -23.01 -10.32 -8.16
C PRO A 821 -22.74 -9.79 -9.59
N ALA A 822 -23.21 -10.52 -10.57
CA ALA A 822 -23.18 -10.08 -11.95
C ALA A 822 -24.22 -8.99 -12.24
N GLY A 823 -24.04 -8.28 -13.33
CA GLY A 823 -25.03 -7.34 -13.87
C GLY A 823 -26.39 -8.01 -14.09
N GLY A 824 -27.47 -7.22 -14.03
CA GLY A 824 -28.83 -7.71 -14.23
C GLY A 824 -29.46 -8.41 -13.03
N ASN A 825 -28.73 -8.72 -11.96
CA ASN A 825 -29.24 -9.35 -10.73
C ASN A 825 -30.10 -10.61 -10.96
N ALA A 826 -29.73 -11.43 -11.93
CA ALA A 826 -30.48 -12.65 -12.27
C ALA A 826 -30.11 -13.85 -11.38
N GLY A 827 -29.13 -13.70 -10.49
CA GLY A 827 -28.70 -14.68 -9.51
C GLY A 827 -27.32 -15.27 -9.75
N HIS A 828 -26.69 -15.05 -10.90
CA HIS A 828 -25.30 -15.47 -11.09
C HIS A 828 -24.32 -14.49 -10.45
N TYR A 829 -23.16 -15.01 -10.06
CA TYR A 829 -22.09 -14.24 -9.44
C TYR A 829 -20.73 -14.76 -9.92
N ALA A 830 -19.75 -13.90 -9.88
CA ALA A 830 -18.40 -14.19 -10.39
C ALA A 830 -17.32 -13.97 -9.32
N SER A 831 -16.17 -14.54 -9.60
CA SER A 831 -14.98 -14.51 -8.75
C SER A 831 -13.84 -13.74 -9.38
N VAL A 832 -13.18 -12.91 -8.58
CA VAL A 832 -11.80 -12.54 -8.77
C VAL A 832 -10.94 -13.64 -8.15
N LEU A 833 -10.18 -14.35 -8.97
CA LEU A 833 -9.36 -15.46 -8.52
C LEU A 833 -7.99 -14.98 -8.03
N GLY A 834 -7.48 -15.65 -7.00
CA GLY A 834 -6.09 -15.53 -6.59
C GLY A 834 -5.13 -16.10 -7.64
N ASP A 835 -3.86 -15.68 -7.58
CA ASP A 835 -2.84 -16.22 -8.47
C ASP A 835 -2.58 -17.70 -8.21
N PRO A 836 -2.42 -18.52 -9.27
CA PRO A 836 -1.95 -19.89 -9.14
C PRO A 836 -0.49 -19.90 -8.65
N ARG A 837 0.09 -21.11 -8.45
CA ARG A 837 1.50 -21.23 -8.12
C ARG A 837 2.36 -20.63 -9.23
N THR A 838 3.21 -19.66 -8.84
CA THR A 838 4.22 -19.07 -9.70
C THR A 838 5.61 -19.35 -9.13
N TYR A 839 6.58 -19.59 -10.03
CA TYR A 839 7.97 -19.84 -9.67
C TYR A 839 8.91 -19.30 -10.75
N GLY A 840 10.13 -19.03 -10.35
CA GLY A 840 11.11 -18.48 -11.28
C GLY A 840 12.49 -18.33 -10.67
N VAL A 841 13.37 -17.71 -11.46
CA VAL A 841 14.74 -17.38 -11.09
C VAL A 841 14.94 -15.88 -11.20
N THR A 842 15.71 -15.32 -10.27
CA THR A 842 16.14 -13.92 -10.30
C THR A 842 17.65 -13.83 -10.28
N LEU A 843 18.20 -12.99 -11.15
CA LEU A 843 19.58 -12.56 -11.15
C LEU A 843 19.65 -11.08 -10.87
N ARG A 844 20.45 -10.68 -9.87
CA ARG A 844 20.63 -9.29 -9.46
C ARG A 844 22.10 -8.95 -9.35
N TYR A 845 22.48 -7.80 -9.85
CA TYR A 845 23.82 -7.25 -9.71
C TYR A 845 23.75 -5.82 -9.19
N ALA A 846 24.46 -5.55 -8.08
CA ALA A 846 24.53 -4.25 -7.43
C ALA A 846 25.99 -3.76 -7.37
N LEU A 847 26.28 -2.69 -8.09
CA LEU A 847 27.53 -1.94 -8.01
C LEU A 847 27.40 -0.87 -6.92
N GLN A 848 28.33 -0.84 -5.96
CA GLN A 848 28.35 0.12 -4.84
C GLN A 848 29.64 0.95 -4.83
#